data_3654ecc5e317190b48a57a1bb30b3af3
#
_entry.id   3654ecc5e317190b48a57a1bb30b3af3
#
_cell.length_a   1.000
_cell.length_b   1.000
_cell.length_c   1.000
_cell.angle_alpha   90.00
_cell.angle_beta   90.00
_cell.angle_gamma   90.00
#
_symmetry.space_group_name_H-M   'P 1'
#
loop_
_entity.id
_entity.type
_entity.pdbx_description
1 polymer ?
#
loop_
_entity_poly.entity_id
_entity_poly.type
_entity_poly.pdbx_seq_one_letter_code
_entity_poly.pdbx_strand_id
1 'polypeptide(L)'
;LLFHCFDDGTAEVRCSDYHDTREMDIVIPETVEADGKTYTVTSIGDEVFGYEINSITLPNTIRRIGNYAFYGSGLTSITLPESLEEIGEGAFKSMGLSTVTIPEGVKEISKSAFQDNESLTTVVLPSHLERIGESAFTGCSSLASISLPSTLKSIGSSAFSFDFALASINIPESVEEIGEEAFKFSGLTSLTLPKGITKVPYGLLLSCNKMTEVVIQDGVKEIGGYAFNGCTKLVSVTLPEGLESIGEAAFQSCKKLTSIELPSSLTTIGGYSFGNSGLVSLTLPAALKSIGYGAFIGCKSLESLVIPQSVERIGADIVSNCAALVELQLPQSLDIIEGHIQVPETAKLTLYGEGNALEISSDMMVNNRKDGTKALLYASPSMAIDGVLTIPGDISVIGDCALEYYEADKIVLPEGVTHIGDYAFYNSAVKEVNLPSSLKTLGHDAFNKCERLERIVIPEGIEVIPGFCFFSCTSLSSLTLPSSLKTLDDFSLDGCSSLTTLDLPEGLETIGINALSDVGITELTIPSSCTKFNLSGQKQLKKVTLSAGMTELPKYALRNMTSLESVVLPAGITAIPSNLFSGCTSLKSLTIPEGVKTIGEAAFAESGIESIVIPESVEKIDDKTFQGCPNLQSIDIKAPIKSLPDFFAFECPNLKSVSLPEGLEEIGCLAFVYCSSLKKLSLPSTVKNIKYAAFAETGLESVSLPDGIEHVGEFCFQGIAAERVDLSNTSLTEMYRALFVGAESLKEVILPASLKILNNTNFLECASLTTVKCLAQEPPLVGEPCFEDAVKTSTTLYVPDASLAAYKSADVWKDFLAVKGLSATGLSSPEAADDDTVRDIYDLSGRKSNKASKGLNIFKMKSGEIRKSLTR
;
A
#
# COMPACT_ATOMS: atom_id res chain seq x y z
N LEU A 1 17.71 19.02 16.64
CA LEU A 1 16.63 18.22 17.25
C LEU A 1 15.54 19.13 17.76
N LEU A 2 14.28 18.80 17.49
CA LEU A 2 13.12 19.41 18.13
C LEU A 2 12.68 18.55 19.30
N PHE A 3 12.08 19.18 20.30
CA PHE A 3 11.55 18.50 21.47
C PHE A 3 10.10 18.92 21.70
N HIS A 4 9.23 17.95 21.83
CA HIS A 4 7.87 18.18 22.31
C HIS A 4 7.82 18.02 23.82
N CYS A 5 7.54 19.10 24.55
CA CYS A 5 7.48 19.13 26.00
C CYS A 5 6.04 18.88 26.47
N PHE A 6 5.86 17.97 27.42
CA PHE A 6 4.56 17.61 27.96
C PHE A 6 4.31 18.27 29.34
N ASP A 7 3.05 18.39 29.71
CA ASP A 7 2.65 19.01 30.98
C ASP A 7 3.15 18.27 32.24
N ASP A 8 3.50 17.00 32.10
CA ASP A 8 4.02 16.14 33.17
C ASP A 8 5.54 16.34 33.47
N GLY A 9 6.18 17.25 32.75
CA GLY A 9 7.62 17.53 32.89
C GLY A 9 8.53 16.62 32.07
N THR A 10 7.98 15.82 31.16
CA THR A 10 8.75 15.00 30.21
C THR A 10 8.86 15.66 28.85
N ALA A 11 9.81 15.19 28.03
CA ALA A 11 9.96 15.63 26.65
C ALA A 11 10.23 14.44 25.72
N GLU A 12 9.73 14.56 24.48
CA GLU A 12 9.93 13.63 23.39
C GLU A 12 10.77 14.27 22.28
N VAL A 13 11.75 13.52 21.78
CA VAL A 13 12.52 13.94 20.57
C VAL A 13 11.63 13.82 19.35
N ARG A 14 11.52 14.88 18.57
CA ARG A 14 10.81 14.96 17.29
C ARG A 14 11.76 15.31 16.16
N CYS A 15 11.42 14.92 14.96
CA CYS A 15 12.13 15.36 13.77
C CYS A 15 11.92 16.88 13.59
N SER A 16 12.98 17.65 13.38
CA SER A 16 12.87 18.96 12.75
C SER A 16 12.78 18.71 11.25
N ASP A 17 11.81 19.34 10.58
CA ASP A 17 11.59 19.28 9.15
C ASP A 17 12.82 18.87 8.31
N TYR A 18 12.66 17.85 7.52
CA TYR A 18 13.46 17.22 6.49
C TYR A 18 14.89 17.78 6.17
N HIS A 19 15.88 16.86 6.25
CA HIS A 19 17.09 16.84 5.42
C HIS A 19 18.24 17.84 5.67
N ASP A 20 18.94 17.69 6.77
CA ASP A 20 20.41 17.89 6.74
C ASP A 20 21.12 17.11 7.87
N THR A 21 20.90 15.79 7.93
CA THR A 21 21.54 14.88 8.90
C THR A 21 22.73 14.14 8.29
N ARG A 22 23.29 14.65 7.18
CA ARG A 22 24.44 13.99 6.54
C ARG A 22 25.61 13.95 7.52
N GLU A 23 26.00 12.73 7.88
CA GLU A 23 27.21 12.44 8.65
C GLU A 23 27.29 13.09 10.05
N MET A 24 26.18 13.11 10.81
CA MET A 24 26.20 13.72 12.15
C MET A 24 26.36 12.70 13.26
N ASP A 25 27.18 13.03 14.24
CA ASP A 25 27.21 12.37 15.56
C ASP A 25 26.18 13.05 16.47
N ILE A 26 25.14 12.30 16.85
CA ILE A 26 24.02 12.84 17.62
C ILE A 26 24.13 12.47 19.09
N VAL A 27 23.98 13.44 19.97
CA VAL A 27 23.86 13.22 21.40
C VAL A 27 22.53 13.76 21.89
N ILE A 28 21.65 12.85 22.37
CA ILE A 28 20.38 13.21 22.98
C ILE A 28 20.65 13.63 24.41
N PRO A 29 20.27 14.86 24.84
CA PRO A 29 20.47 15.32 26.23
C PRO A 29 19.47 14.63 27.17
N GLU A 30 19.85 14.49 28.47
CA GLU A 30 18.94 13.98 29.52
C GLU A 30 17.78 14.93 29.80
N THR A 31 17.98 16.22 29.62
CA THR A 31 16.98 17.27 29.89
C THR A 31 17.04 18.39 28.83
N VAL A 32 15.92 19.07 28.63
CA VAL A 32 15.82 20.28 27.80
C VAL A 32 15.12 21.39 28.59
N GLU A 33 15.42 22.65 28.26
CA GLU A 33 14.75 23.79 28.87
C GLU A 33 13.83 24.48 27.87
N ALA A 34 12.58 24.71 28.28
CA ALA A 34 11.59 25.45 27.50
C ALA A 34 10.72 26.28 28.48
N ASP A 35 10.45 27.55 28.13
CA ASP A 35 9.61 28.46 28.92
C ASP A 35 10.03 28.61 30.41
N GLY A 36 11.34 28.51 30.67
CA GLY A 36 11.90 28.58 32.02
C GLY A 36 11.64 27.35 32.90
N LYS A 37 11.28 26.23 32.33
CA LYS A 37 11.12 24.92 32.97
C LYS A 37 12.08 23.91 32.37
N THR A 38 12.53 22.97 33.18
CA THR A 38 13.36 21.83 32.75
C THR A 38 12.47 20.62 32.53
N TYR A 39 12.62 19.95 31.39
CA TYR A 39 11.91 18.74 31.00
C TYR A 39 12.89 17.59 30.84
N THR A 40 12.53 16.40 31.34
CA THR A 40 13.35 15.19 31.19
C THR A 40 13.02 14.53 29.84
N VAL A 41 14.02 14.26 29.03
CA VAL A 41 13.83 13.57 27.74
C VAL A 41 13.64 12.09 28.00
N THR A 42 12.42 11.59 27.78
CA THR A 42 12.02 10.21 28.11
C THR A 42 11.64 9.38 26.91
N SER A 43 11.46 9.99 25.74
CA SER A 43 11.07 9.24 24.54
C SER A 43 11.69 9.83 23.26
N ILE A 44 11.83 8.94 22.29
CA ILE A 44 12.07 9.28 20.87
C ILE A 44 10.76 9.06 20.17
N GLY A 45 10.29 10.03 19.38
CA GLY A 45 9.05 9.96 18.64
C GLY A 45 9.12 9.04 17.44
N ASP A 46 8.03 8.97 16.70
CA ASP A 46 7.92 8.16 15.50
C ASP A 46 8.68 8.82 14.33
N GLU A 47 9.37 8.01 13.51
CA GLU A 47 10.06 8.42 12.27
C GLU A 47 11.09 9.56 12.44
N VAL A 48 11.74 9.65 13.60
CA VAL A 48 12.63 10.80 13.95
C VAL A 48 13.95 10.78 13.18
N PHE A 49 14.60 9.62 13.04
CA PHE A 49 15.93 9.50 12.46
C PHE A 49 15.87 8.68 11.16
N GLY A 50 15.84 9.40 10.05
CA GLY A 50 15.95 8.80 8.71
C GLY A 50 17.39 8.48 8.32
N TYR A 51 17.65 8.40 7.03
CA TYR A 51 18.94 8.03 6.44
C TYR A 51 20.07 8.96 6.91
N GLU A 52 21.29 8.39 7.07
CA GLU A 52 22.60 9.11 7.13
C GLU A 52 22.99 9.72 8.48
N ILE A 53 22.80 9.01 9.61
CA ILE A 53 23.49 9.36 10.87
C ILE A 53 24.69 8.43 11.13
N ASN A 54 25.83 8.96 11.58
CA ASN A 54 27.05 8.19 11.86
C ASN A 54 26.99 7.49 13.22
N SER A 55 26.54 8.21 14.24
CA SER A 55 26.41 7.68 15.58
C SER A 55 25.31 8.39 16.37
N ILE A 56 24.78 7.70 17.38
CA ILE A 56 23.84 8.30 18.32
C ILE A 56 24.14 7.85 19.73
N THR A 57 24.07 8.79 20.67
CA THR A 57 24.14 8.50 22.11
C THR A 57 22.80 8.80 22.75
N LEU A 58 22.23 7.78 23.40
CA LEU A 58 20.94 7.87 24.09
C LEU A 58 21.18 7.98 25.60
N PRO A 59 20.52 8.92 26.32
CA PRO A 59 20.63 9.02 27.74
C PRO A 59 19.81 7.94 28.47
N ASN A 60 20.19 7.63 29.71
CA ASN A 60 19.48 6.67 30.58
C ASN A 60 18.11 7.19 31.09
N THR A 61 17.56 8.21 30.48
CA THR A 61 16.21 8.71 30.74
C THR A 61 15.21 8.22 29.76
N ILE A 62 15.66 7.68 28.60
CA ILE A 62 14.77 7.18 27.53
C ILE A 62 14.10 5.87 27.98
N ARG A 63 12.78 5.86 27.96
CA ARG A 63 11.91 4.72 28.25
C ARG A 63 11.21 4.16 27.02
N ARG A 64 10.99 5.01 26.00
CA ARG A 64 10.28 4.63 24.77
C ARG A 64 11.05 5.09 23.53
N ILE A 65 11.13 4.18 22.55
CA ILE A 65 11.55 4.48 21.17
C ILE A 65 10.33 4.25 20.29
N GLY A 66 9.92 5.28 19.51
CA GLY A 66 8.73 5.29 18.69
C GLY A 66 8.81 4.40 17.46
N ASN A 67 7.70 4.36 16.70
CA ASN A 67 7.61 3.58 15.49
C ASN A 67 8.56 4.14 14.42
N TYR A 68 9.24 3.24 13.71
CA TYR A 68 10.18 3.58 12.63
C TYR A 68 11.22 4.65 13.01
N ALA A 69 11.49 4.84 14.31
CA ALA A 69 12.32 5.92 14.82
C ALA A 69 13.72 5.98 14.21
N PHE A 70 14.32 4.83 13.88
CA PHE A 70 15.64 4.69 13.25
C PHE A 70 15.58 3.95 11.90
N TYR A 71 14.42 3.88 11.28
CA TYR A 71 14.24 3.17 10.00
C TYR A 71 15.24 3.64 8.96
N GLY A 72 16.06 2.71 8.46
CA GLY A 72 17.02 2.99 7.40
C GLY A 72 18.14 3.98 7.77
N SER A 73 18.41 4.23 9.05
CA SER A 73 19.33 5.27 9.52
C SER A 73 20.82 5.04 9.20
N GLY A 74 21.19 3.89 8.62
CA GLY A 74 22.58 3.57 8.28
C GLY A 74 23.47 3.21 9.48
N LEU A 75 22.96 3.29 10.72
CA LEU A 75 23.73 2.92 11.92
C LEU A 75 24.08 1.43 11.89
N THR A 76 25.35 1.14 12.16
CA THR A 76 25.88 -0.24 12.29
C THR A 76 25.93 -0.75 13.73
N SER A 77 25.75 0.14 14.69
CA SER A 77 25.66 -0.16 16.11
C SER A 77 24.83 0.88 16.86
N ILE A 78 24.14 0.46 17.90
CA ILE A 78 23.44 1.34 18.84
C ILE A 78 23.51 0.75 20.25
N THR A 79 23.71 1.60 21.24
CA THR A 79 23.61 1.20 22.65
C THR A 79 22.26 1.65 23.19
N LEU A 80 21.41 0.67 23.54
CA LEU A 80 20.11 0.95 24.13
C LEU A 80 20.26 1.20 25.63
N PRO A 81 19.59 2.24 26.20
CA PRO A 81 19.71 2.60 27.61
C PRO A 81 18.97 1.57 28.49
N GLU A 82 19.51 1.31 29.67
CA GLU A 82 18.95 0.36 30.65
C GLU A 82 17.52 0.71 31.13
N SER A 83 17.13 1.97 30.98
CA SER A 83 15.77 2.48 31.28
C SER A 83 14.72 2.16 30.24
N LEU A 84 15.11 1.60 29.07
CA LEU A 84 14.19 1.36 27.96
C LEU A 84 13.16 0.28 28.33
N GLU A 85 11.89 0.60 28.10
CA GLU A 85 10.74 -0.24 28.40
C GLU A 85 9.96 -0.63 27.13
N GLU A 86 9.99 0.22 26.08
CA GLU A 86 9.20 0.06 24.85
C GLU A 86 10.03 0.35 23.60
N ILE A 87 9.93 -0.58 22.63
CA ILE A 87 10.48 -0.45 21.28
C ILE A 87 9.30 -0.50 20.30
N GLY A 88 9.10 0.56 19.54
CA GLY A 88 8.00 0.69 18.59
C GLY A 88 8.11 -0.21 17.36
N GLU A 89 7.03 -0.25 16.58
CA GLU A 89 6.99 -0.96 15.31
C GLU A 89 8.09 -0.44 14.36
N GLY A 90 8.84 -1.38 13.76
CA GLY A 90 9.88 -1.04 12.78
C GLY A 90 10.98 -0.11 13.30
N ALA A 91 11.10 0.08 14.62
CA ALA A 91 11.98 1.10 15.21
C ALA A 91 13.42 1.03 14.71
N PHE A 92 13.94 -0.17 14.45
CA PHE A 92 15.30 -0.44 13.96
C PHE A 92 15.30 -1.21 12.65
N LYS A 93 14.24 -1.09 11.87
CA LYS A 93 14.10 -1.78 10.58
C LYS A 93 15.11 -1.28 9.56
N SER A 94 15.65 -2.21 8.73
CA SER A 94 16.55 -1.92 7.60
C SER A 94 17.78 -1.10 7.99
N MET A 95 18.33 -1.38 9.15
CA MET A 95 19.61 -0.83 9.60
C MET A 95 20.78 -1.80 9.31
N GLY A 96 22.01 -1.31 9.45
CA GLY A 96 23.22 -2.13 9.31
C GLY A 96 23.70 -2.78 10.60
N LEU A 97 22.84 -2.98 11.60
CA LEU A 97 23.23 -3.46 12.91
C LEU A 97 23.95 -4.80 12.85
N SER A 98 25.11 -4.92 13.53
CA SER A 98 25.85 -6.17 13.67
C SER A 98 25.51 -6.91 14.95
N THR A 99 25.23 -6.18 16.02
CA THR A 99 24.86 -6.73 17.34
C THR A 99 23.87 -5.80 18.01
N VAL A 100 22.99 -6.37 18.84
CA VAL A 100 22.11 -5.60 19.71
C VAL A 100 21.90 -6.31 21.05
N THR A 101 21.94 -5.52 22.13
CA THR A 101 21.53 -5.97 23.48
C THR A 101 20.27 -5.22 23.85
N ILE A 102 19.19 -5.95 24.11
CA ILE A 102 17.90 -5.39 24.47
C ILE A 102 17.80 -5.35 25.99
N PRO A 103 17.51 -4.18 26.59
CA PRO A 103 17.48 -4.00 28.05
C PRO A 103 16.38 -4.81 28.74
N GLU A 104 16.61 -5.15 30.01
CA GLU A 104 15.72 -5.98 30.85
C GLU A 104 14.30 -5.38 31.04
N GLY A 105 14.12 -4.05 30.84
CA GLY A 105 12.81 -3.39 30.91
C GLY A 105 11.84 -3.78 29.78
N VAL A 106 12.36 -4.25 28.67
CA VAL A 106 11.57 -4.56 27.46
C VAL A 106 10.92 -5.94 27.59
N LYS A 107 9.59 -6.00 27.53
CA LYS A 107 8.80 -7.24 27.63
C LYS A 107 8.33 -7.77 26.29
N GLU A 108 8.36 -6.95 25.27
CA GLU A 108 7.91 -7.29 23.92
C GLU A 108 8.84 -6.70 22.87
N ILE A 109 9.21 -7.50 21.89
CA ILE A 109 9.80 -7.00 20.63
C ILE A 109 8.66 -6.76 19.68
N SER A 110 8.43 -5.50 19.35
CA SER A 110 7.29 -5.09 18.52
C SER A 110 7.43 -5.58 17.08
N LYS A 111 6.32 -5.46 16.34
CA LYS A 111 6.25 -5.79 14.92
C LYS A 111 7.39 -5.13 14.14
N SER A 112 8.07 -5.93 13.29
CA SER A 112 9.14 -5.50 12.40
C SER A 112 10.31 -4.76 13.06
N ALA A 113 10.43 -4.79 14.40
CA ALA A 113 11.35 -3.93 15.16
C ALA A 113 12.80 -4.00 14.67
N PHE A 114 13.29 -5.18 14.25
CA PHE A 114 14.64 -5.41 13.72
C PHE A 114 14.62 -6.02 12.31
N GLN A 115 13.51 -5.91 11.61
CA GLN A 115 13.37 -6.45 10.26
C GLN A 115 14.46 -5.93 9.32
N ASP A 116 14.95 -6.79 8.41
CA ASP A 116 15.92 -6.48 7.36
C ASP A 116 17.28 -5.96 7.88
N ASN A 117 17.72 -6.40 9.07
CA ASN A 117 19.08 -6.18 9.57
C ASN A 117 19.98 -7.33 9.11
N GLU A 118 20.35 -7.31 7.83
CA GLU A 118 21.08 -8.41 7.18
C GLU A 118 22.43 -8.72 7.84
N SER A 119 23.08 -7.74 8.47
CA SER A 119 24.39 -7.87 9.13
C SER A 119 24.29 -8.35 10.59
N LEU A 120 23.08 -8.51 11.14
CA LEU A 120 22.85 -8.82 12.56
C LEU A 120 23.26 -10.27 12.84
N THR A 121 24.31 -10.43 13.64
CA THR A 121 24.87 -11.76 14.01
C THR A 121 24.52 -12.17 15.43
N THR A 122 24.30 -11.20 16.31
CA THR A 122 24.11 -11.44 17.74
C THR A 122 22.99 -10.57 18.29
N VAL A 123 22.01 -11.21 18.93
CA VAL A 123 20.92 -10.57 19.66
C VAL A 123 20.92 -11.11 21.09
N VAL A 124 21.01 -10.21 22.08
CA VAL A 124 20.83 -10.55 23.47
C VAL A 124 19.44 -10.09 23.90
N LEU A 125 18.57 -11.05 24.20
CA LEU A 125 17.19 -10.79 24.64
C LEU A 125 17.10 -10.65 26.16
N PRO A 126 16.18 -9.82 26.68
CA PRO A 126 15.95 -9.69 28.11
C PRO A 126 15.38 -10.99 28.72
N SER A 127 15.75 -11.27 29.96
CA SER A 127 15.34 -12.51 30.63
C SER A 127 13.83 -12.61 30.90
N HIS A 128 13.12 -11.49 30.85
CA HIS A 128 11.67 -11.35 31.11
C HIS A 128 10.84 -11.12 29.84
N LEU A 129 11.43 -11.33 28.67
CA LEU A 129 10.69 -11.16 27.40
C LEU A 129 9.52 -12.14 27.32
N GLU A 130 8.36 -11.63 27.00
CA GLU A 130 7.12 -12.41 26.90
C GLU A 130 6.69 -12.64 25.46
N ARG A 131 6.97 -11.69 24.53
CA ARG A 131 6.52 -11.75 23.14
C ARG A 131 7.58 -11.28 22.16
N ILE A 132 7.63 -11.99 21.03
CA ILE A 132 8.32 -11.58 19.81
C ILE A 132 7.23 -11.33 18.76
N GLY A 133 7.14 -10.09 18.27
CA GLY A 133 6.10 -9.63 17.35
C GLY A 133 6.24 -10.15 15.94
N GLU A 134 5.24 -9.85 15.12
CA GLU A 134 5.21 -10.16 13.70
C GLU A 134 6.44 -9.58 12.99
N SER A 135 7.12 -10.40 12.17
CA SER A 135 8.29 -10.01 11.37
C SER A 135 9.45 -9.38 12.16
N ALA A 136 9.50 -9.54 13.47
CA ALA A 136 10.40 -8.82 14.36
C ALA A 136 11.88 -8.94 13.96
N PHE A 137 12.32 -10.10 13.46
CA PHE A 137 13.68 -10.37 12.98
C PHE A 137 13.71 -10.85 11.53
N THR A 138 12.60 -10.73 10.77
CA THR A 138 12.56 -11.13 9.37
C THR A 138 13.75 -10.55 8.59
N GLY A 139 14.46 -11.39 7.84
CA GLY A 139 15.56 -10.94 6.98
C GLY A 139 16.86 -10.64 7.74
N CYS A 140 17.02 -11.06 8.99
CA CYS A 140 18.30 -11.03 9.70
C CYS A 140 19.21 -12.16 9.21
N SER A 141 19.58 -12.10 7.95
CA SER A 141 20.17 -13.22 7.19
C SER A 141 21.51 -13.72 7.73
N SER A 142 22.20 -12.93 8.56
CA SER A 142 23.45 -13.31 9.24
C SER A 142 23.25 -13.86 10.64
N LEU A 143 22.02 -13.86 11.19
CA LEU A 143 21.74 -14.33 12.55
C LEU A 143 21.84 -15.85 12.64
N ALA A 144 22.92 -16.37 13.20
CA ALA A 144 23.21 -17.81 13.21
C ALA A 144 22.48 -18.58 14.33
N SER A 145 22.21 -17.92 15.42
CA SER A 145 21.47 -18.46 16.58
C SER A 145 20.90 -17.33 17.43
N ILE A 146 19.84 -17.61 18.16
CA ILE A 146 19.25 -16.72 19.16
C ILE A 146 18.83 -17.55 20.37
N SER A 147 19.06 -17.01 21.57
CA SER A 147 18.66 -17.67 22.82
C SER A 147 17.34 -17.08 23.31
N LEU A 148 16.30 -17.89 23.30
CA LEU A 148 14.97 -17.48 23.75
C LEU A 148 14.83 -17.68 25.27
N PRO A 149 14.32 -16.68 26.02
CA PRO A 149 14.15 -16.80 27.46
C PRO A 149 12.96 -17.71 27.83
N SER A 150 13.03 -18.33 29.00
CA SER A 150 12.00 -19.26 29.50
C SER A 150 10.66 -18.59 29.87
N THR A 151 10.57 -17.28 29.77
CA THR A 151 9.35 -16.47 29.97
C THR A 151 8.56 -16.25 28.69
N LEU A 152 9.15 -16.54 27.53
CA LEU A 152 8.55 -16.29 26.23
C LEU A 152 7.24 -17.08 26.06
N LYS A 153 6.16 -16.40 25.68
CA LYS A 153 4.82 -16.95 25.48
C LYS A 153 4.42 -17.08 24.01
N SER A 154 4.87 -16.15 23.18
CA SER A 154 4.49 -16.15 21.76
C SER A 154 5.61 -15.71 20.85
N ILE A 155 5.62 -16.29 19.65
CA ILE A 155 6.46 -15.92 18.50
C ILE A 155 5.51 -15.53 17.38
N GLY A 156 5.60 -14.30 16.87
CA GLY A 156 4.71 -13.75 15.86
C GLY A 156 4.89 -14.34 14.46
N SER A 157 3.96 -14.03 13.58
CA SER A 157 4.03 -14.44 12.17
C SER A 157 5.29 -13.90 11.52
N SER A 158 5.94 -14.72 10.69
CA SER A 158 7.18 -14.41 9.98
C SER A 158 8.34 -13.91 10.85
N ALA A 159 8.30 -14.10 12.18
CA ALA A 159 9.24 -13.48 13.11
C ALA A 159 10.72 -13.73 12.79
N PHE A 160 11.08 -14.89 12.22
CA PHE A 160 12.42 -15.32 11.81
C PHE A 160 12.43 -15.78 10.35
N SER A 161 11.58 -15.24 9.53
CA SER A 161 11.49 -15.55 8.11
C SER A 161 12.70 -14.98 7.37
N PHE A 162 13.25 -15.73 6.39
CA PHE A 162 14.45 -15.37 5.60
C PHE A 162 15.76 -15.26 6.40
N ASP A 163 15.82 -15.86 7.58
CA ASP A 163 17.04 -15.93 8.41
C ASP A 163 17.92 -17.12 7.97
N PHE A 164 18.54 -16.99 6.81
CA PHE A 164 19.27 -18.09 6.14
C PHE A 164 20.44 -18.68 6.94
N ALA A 165 21.02 -17.91 7.89
CA ALA A 165 22.09 -18.37 8.76
C ALA A 165 21.57 -19.08 10.01
N LEU A 166 20.32 -18.90 10.43
CA LEU A 166 19.75 -19.43 11.66
C LEU A 166 19.69 -20.95 11.61
N ALA A 167 20.73 -21.58 12.11
CA ALA A 167 20.93 -23.03 12.01
C ALA A 167 20.23 -23.82 13.11
N SER A 168 19.99 -23.19 14.25
CA SER A 168 19.34 -23.79 15.42
C SER A 168 18.60 -22.74 16.24
N ILE A 169 17.49 -23.16 16.80
CA ILE A 169 16.72 -22.39 17.79
C ILE A 169 16.11 -23.36 18.80
N ASN A 170 16.19 -23.04 20.06
CA ASN A 170 15.52 -23.79 21.11
C ASN A 170 14.29 -23.04 21.56
N ILE A 171 13.09 -23.53 21.21
CA ILE A 171 11.83 -22.93 21.62
C ILE A 171 11.50 -23.41 23.04
N PRO A 172 11.39 -22.51 24.01
CA PRO A 172 11.10 -22.92 25.41
C PRO A 172 9.67 -23.49 25.56
N GLU A 173 9.49 -24.37 26.52
CA GLU A 173 8.19 -25.01 26.82
C GLU A 173 7.10 -24.02 27.28
N SER A 174 7.46 -22.80 27.59
CA SER A 174 6.55 -21.71 27.94
C SER A 174 5.82 -21.11 26.73
N VAL A 175 6.26 -21.40 25.50
CA VAL A 175 5.64 -20.87 24.28
C VAL A 175 4.35 -21.61 23.99
N GLU A 176 3.27 -20.86 23.93
CA GLU A 176 1.89 -21.32 23.72
C GLU A 176 1.39 -21.02 22.31
N GLU A 177 2.05 -20.07 21.61
CA GLU A 177 1.65 -19.64 20.26
C GLU A 177 2.87 -19.37 19.38
N ILE A 178 2.81 -19.89 18.14
CA ILE A 178 3.74 -19.60 17.06
C ILE A 178 2.91 -19.15 15.85
N GLY A 179 3.24 -18.01 15.27
CA GLY A 179 2.54 -17.43 14.13
C GLY A 179 2.87 -18.13 12.81
N GLU A 180 2.07 -17.80 11.80
CA GLU A 180 2.26 -18.32 10.45
C GLU A 180 3.61 -17.90 9.87
N GLU A 181 4.22 -18.82 9.08
CA GLU A 181 5.50 -18.59 8.39
C GLU A 181 6.66 -18.17 9.32
N ALA A 182 6.56 -18.41 10.63
CA ALA A 182 7.50 -17.87 11.62
C ALA A 182 8.97 -18.17 11.32
N PHE A 183 9.29 -19.28 10.66
CA PHE A 183 10.65 -19.71 10.29
C PHE A 183 10.78 -19.98 8.79
N LYS A 184 9.89 -19.46 7.96
CA LYS A 184 9.93 -19.62 6.50
C LYS A 184 11.29 -19.19 5.93
N PHE A 185 11.86 -20.01 5.00
CA PHE A 185 13.19 -19.78 4.42
C PHE A 185 14.34 -19.65 5.42
N SER A 186 14.17 -20.13 6.68
CA SER A 186 15.27 -20.12 7.64
C SER A 186 16.31 -21.21 7.37
N GLY A 187 17.50 -21.03 8.00
CA GLY A 187 18.61 -21.99 7.90
C GLY A 187 18.49 -23.20 8.82
N LEU A 188 17.38 -23.38 9.54
CA LEU A 188 17.19 -24.40 10.56
C LEU A 188 17.43 -25.82 10.02
N THR A 189 18.14 -26.62 10.83
CA THR A 189 18.45 -28.04 10.51
C THR A 189 17.55 -29.02 11.26
N SER A 190 17.05 -28.62 12.42
CA SER A 190 16.08 -29.38 13.23
C SER A 190 15.19 -28.43 14.00
N LEU A 191 13.99 -28.89 14.34
CA LEU A 191 13.07 -28.15 15.20
C LEU A 191 12.26 -29.11 16.08
N THR A 192 12.17 -28.80 17.36
CA THR A 192 11.22 -29.43 18.30
C THR A 192 10.19 -28.40 18.74
N LEU A 193 8.91 -28.69 18.52
CA LEU A 193 7.82 -27.81 18.97
C LEU A 193 7.49 -28.10 20.44
N PRO A 194 7.24 -27.06 21.26
CA PRO A 194 6.89 -27.25 22.67
C PRO A 194 5.48 -27.83 22.85
N LYS A 195 5.22 -28.42 24.01
CA LYS A 195 3.92 -29.07 24.34
C LYS A 195 2.72 -28.11 24.43
N GLY A 196 2.97 -26.81 24.60
CA GLY A 196 1.93 -25.78 24.62
C GLY A 196 1.24 -25.55 23.26
N ILE A 197 1.88 -26.00 22.18
CA ILE A 197 1.35 -25.79 20.80
C ILE A 197 0.27 -26.81 20.49
N THR A 198 -0.92 -26.36 20.11
CA THR A 198 -2.06 -27.21 19.75
C THR A 198 -2.25 -27.37 18.24
N LYS A 199 -1.62 -26.49 17.44
CA LYS A 199 -1.65 -26.47 15.98
C LYS A 199 -0.29 -26.06 15.44
N VAL A 200 0.23 -26.80 14.44
CA VAL A 200 1.35 -26.33 13.63
C VAL A 200 0.83 -25.26 12.66
N PRO A 201 1.33 -24.02 12.70
CA PRO A 201 0.78 -22.95 11.88
C PRO A 201 1.06 -23.15 10.38
N TYR A 202 0.30 -22.41 9.55
CA TYR A 202 0.50 -22.34 8.11
C TYR A 202 1.95 -21.93 7.79
N GLY A 203 2.58 -22.64 6.87
CA GLY A 203 3.90 -22.30 6.33
C GLY A 203 5.04 -22.24 7.36
N LEU A 204 4.90 -22.82 8.56
CA LEU A 204 5.86 -22.68 9.67
C LEU A 204 7.32 -22.77 9.23
N LEU A 205 7.68 -23.78 8.43
CA LEU A 205 9.02 -24.07 7.92
C LEU A 205 9.04 -24.10 6.39
N LEU A 206 8.16 -23.32 5.74
CA LEU A 206 8.07 -23.25 4.29
C LEU A 206 9.46 -22.98 3.68
N SER A 207 9.90 -23.91 2.83
CA SER A 207 11.18 -23.84 2.11
C SER A 207 12.45 -23.79 2.97
N CYS A 208 12.42 -24.38 4.15
CA CYS A 208 13.61 -24.57 4.99
C CYS A 208 14.47 -25.71 4.42
N ASN A 209 15.25 -25.39 3.40
CA ASN A 209 16.00 -26.39 2.60
C ASN A 209 17.13 -27.11 3.33
N LYS A 210 17.47 -26.71 4.56
CA LYS A 210 18.48 -27.38 5.41
C LYS A 210 17.84 -28.29 6.45
N MET A 211 16.53 -28.21 6.66
CA MET A 211 15.78 -28.99 7.65
C MET A 211 15.93 -30.49 7.42
N THR A 212 16.32 -31.24 8.44
CA THR A 212 16.49 -32.71 8.38
C THR A 212 15.54 -33.45 9.32
N GLU A 213 15.16 -32.83 10.42
CA GLU A 213 14.35 -33.49 11.46
C GLU A 213 13.36 -32.50 12.09
N VAL A 214 12.12 -32.94 12.29
CA VAL A 214 11.09 -32.22 13.03
C VAL A 214 10.46 -33.12 14.08
N VAL A 215 10.34 -32.62 15.32
CA VAL A 215 9.65 -33.31 16.39
C VAL A 215 8.44 -32.49 16.81
N ILE A 216 7.25 -33.05 16.60
CA ILE A 216 5.97 -32.49 17.02
C ILE A 216 5.55 -33.23 18.27
N GLN A 217 5.44 -32.51 19.39
CA GLN A 217 5.10 -33.16 20.68
C GLN A 217 3.59 -33.36 20.81
N ASP A 218 3.21 -34.13 21.84
CA ASP A 218 1.81 -34.40 22.19
C ASP A 218 1.04 -33.09 22.46
N GLY A 219 -0.23 -33.07 22.07
CA GLY A 219 -1.11 -31.91 22.18
C GLY A 219 -1.47 -31.27 20.82
N VAL A 220 -0.63 -31.44 19.78
CA VAL A 220 -0.94 -30.94 18.44
C VAL A 220 -2.00 -31.81 17.79
N LYS A 221 -3.05 -31.15 17.30
CA LYS A 221 -4.18 -31.79 16.61
C LYS A 221 -4.19 -31.56 15.11
N GLU A 222 -3.55 -30.50 14.65
CA GLU A 222 -3.57 -30.08 13.25
C GLU A 222 -2.17 -29.63 12.79
N ILE A 223 -1.77 -30.09 11.62
CA ILE A 223 -0.66 -29.51 10.84
C ILE A 223 -1.26 -28.59 9.80
N GLY A 224 -0.95 -27.29 9.86
CA GLY A 224 -1.41 -26.29 8.93
C GLY A 224 -0.89 -26.49 7.50
N GLY A 225 -1.54 -25.89 6.56
CA GLY A 225 -1.12 -25.95 5.15
C GLY A 225 0.31 -25.42 4.95
N TYR A 226 1.03 -26.02 4.00
CA TYR A 226 2.40 -25.63 3.65
C TYR A 226 3.43 -25.69 4.79
N ALA A 227 3.09 -26.24 5.94
CA ALA A 227 3.90 -26.16 7.16
C ALA A 227 5.36 -26.59 6.96
N PHE A 228 5.63 -27.61 6.15
CA PHE A 228 6.96 -28.16 5.82
C PHE A 228 7.20 -28.21 4.30
N ASN A 229 6.41 -27.48 3.52
CA ASN A 229 6.52 -27.47 2.07
C ASN A 229 7.93 -27.04 1.65
N GLY A 230 8.53 -27.78 0.73
CA GLY A 230 9.87 -27.46 0.22
C GLY A 230 11.02 -27.77 1.18
N CYS A 231 10.80 -28.46 2.30
CA CYS A 231 11.86 -28.96 3.16
C CYS A 231 12.57 -30.15 2.48
N THR A 232 13.33 -29.83 1.43
CA THR A 232 13.89 -30.84 0.50
C THR A 232 14.85 -31.85 1.13
N LYS A 233 15.42 -31.55 2.30
CA LYS A 233 16.34 -32.42 3.06
C LYS A 233 15.68 -33.11 4.25
N LEU A 234 14.40 -32.90 4.52
CA LEU A 234 13.68 -33.50 5.63
C LEU A 234 13.66 -35.02 5.48
N VAL A 235 14.20 -35.71 6.48
CA VAL A 235 14.33 -37.17 6.52
C VAL A 235 13.37 -37.76 7.54
N SER A 236 13.18 -37.09 8.67
CA SER A 236 12.44 -37.61 9.83
C SER A 236 11.45 -36.59 10.37
N VAL A 237 10.22 -37.04 10.59
CA VAL A 237 9.17 -36.30 11.27
C VAL A 237 8.53 -37.18 12.32
N THR A 238 8.54 -36.75 13.59
CA THR A 238 7.80 -37.39 14.66
C THR A 238 6.46 -36.71 14.82
N LEU A 239 5.37 -37.47 14.64
CA LEU A 239 3.99 -37.00 14.78
C LEU A 239 3.39 -37.50 16.10
N PRO A 240 2.56 -36.69 16.80
CA PRO A 240 1.89 -37.09 18.04
C PRO A 240 0.69 -38.00 17.76
N GLU A 241 0.37 -38.91 18.66
CA GLU A 241 -0.81 -39.81 18.56
C GLU A 241 -2.15 -39.09 18.59
N GLY A 242 -2.20 -37.81 18.97
CA GLY A 242 -3.45 -37.05 18.98
C GLY A 242 -3.71 -36.25 17.71
N LEU A 243 -2.87 -36.36 16.68
CA LEU A 243 -3.00 -35.60 15.44
C LEU A 243 -4.25 -36.06 14.65
N GLU A 244 -5.09 -35.11 14.29
CA GLU A 244 -6.38 -35.37 13.61
C GLU A 244 -6.33 -34.99 12.12
N SER A 245 -5.52 -33.95 11.73
CA SER A 245 -5.45 -33.50 10.35
C SER A 245 -4.05 -33.05 9.90
N ILE A 246 -3.75 -33.30 8.63
CA ILE A 246 -2.60 -32.78 7.88
C ILE A 246 -3.15 -31.86 6.80
N GLY A 247 -2.73 -30.59 6.79
CA GLY A 247 -3.20 -29.57 5.89
C GLY A 247 -2.69 -29.69 4.46
N GLU A 248 -3.18 -28.79 3.60
CA GLU A 248 -2.79 -28.72 2.20
C GLU A 248 -1.28 -28.54 2.04
N ALA A 249 -0.67 -29.28 1.10
CA ALA A 249 0.75 -29.16 0.75
C ALA A 249 1.73 -29.25 1.95
N ALA A 250 1.29 -29.78 3.10
CA ALA A 250 2.07 -29.71 4.35
C ALA A 250 3.47 -30.32 4.23
N PHE A 251 3.64 -31.43 3.50
CA PHE A 251 4.92 -32.10 3.21
C PHE A 251 5.26 -32.12 1.72
N GLN A 252 4.65 -31.23 0.94
CA GLN A 252 4.92 -31.16 -0.49
C GLN A 252 6.40 -30.89 -0.75
N SER A 253 6.98 -31.58 -1.70
CA SER A 253 8.40 -31.45 -2.09
C SER A 253 9.42 -31.81 -1.00
N CYS A 254 9.04 -32.59 0.02
CA CYS A 254 9.95 -33.19 0.99
C CYS A 254 10.67 -34.39 0.37
N LYS A 255 11.59 -34.13 -0.56
CA LYS A 255 12.22 -35.15 -1.46
C LYS A 255 13.03 -36.25 -0.75
N LYS A 256 13.46 -36.01 0.50
CA LYS A 256 14.19 -36.98 1.32
C LYS A 256 13.37 -37.72 2.34
N LEU A 257 12.07 -37.34 2.50
CA LEU A 257 11.13 -38.03 3.36
C LEU A 257 10.66 -39.32 2.68
N THR A 258 11.35 -40.45 2.98
CA THR A 258 11.08 -41.73 2.35
C THR A 258 10.02 -42.56 3.06
N SER A 259 9.74 -42.25 4.32
CA SER A 259 8.69 -42.86 5.14
C SER A 259 8.23 -41.89 6.21
N ILE A 260 7.00 -42.01 6.66
CA ILE A 260 6.42 -41.29 7.78
C ILE A 260 5.42 -42.22 8.49
N GLU A 261 5.47 -42.24 9.82
CA GLU A 261 4.48 -42.97 10.61
C GLU A 261 3.28 -42.06 10.92
N LEU A 262 2.12 -42.41 10.37
CA LEU A 262 0.88 -41.67 10.59
C LEU A 262 0.16 -42.21 11.83
N PRO A 263 -0.25 -41.29 12.76
CA PRO A 263 -0.92 -41.72 14.01
C PRO A 263 -2.31 -42.29 13.71
N SER A 264 -2.75 -43.16 14.62
CA SER A 264 -4.06 -43.85 14.52
C SER A 264 -5.25 -42.90 14.61
N SER A 265 -5.08 -41.73 15.16
CA SER A 265 -6.08 -40.62 15.28
C SER A 265 -6.34 -39.83 14.01
N LEU A 266 -5.47 -39.94 12.99
CA LEU A 266 -5.53 -39.10 11.80
C LEU A 266 -6.79 -39.40 10.98
N THR A 267 -7.59 -38.37 10.71
CA THR A 267 -8.86 -38.47 9.98
C THR A 267 -8.80 -37.77 8.60
N THR A 268 -7.91 -36.81 8.43
CA THR A 268 -7.88 -36.00 7.22
C THR A 268 -6.45 -35.80 6.69
N ILE A 269 -6.25 -36.02 5.41
CA ILE A 269 -5.07 -35.67 4.63
C ILE A 269 -5.50 -34.63 3.57
N GLY A 270 -4.98 -33.43 3.62
CA GLY A 270 -5.30 -32.32 2.69
C GLY A 270 -4.76 -32.52 1.29
N GLY A 271 -5.13 -31.65 0.39
CA GLY A 271 -4.63 -31.68 -0.99
C GLY A 271 -3.12 -31.47 -1.07
N TYR A 272 -2.47 -32.12 -2.03
CA TYR A 272 -1.02 -32.03 -2.25
C TYR A 272 -0.14 -32.34 -1.02
N SER A 273 -0.72 -32.81 0.10
CA SER A 273 -0.02 -32.91 1.39
C SER A 273 1.35 -33.59 1.31
N PHE A 274 1.49 -34.63 0.50
CA PHE A 274 2.75 -35.34 0.26
C PHE A 274 3.22 -35.22 -1.19
N GLY A 275 2.65 -34.31 -1.96
CA GLY A 275 2.98 -34.15 -3.37
C GLY A 275 4.47 -33.96 -3.61
N ASN A 276 5.03 -34.67 -4.61
CA ASN A 276 6.47 -34.64 -4.94
C ASN A 276 7.40 -35.00 -3.78
N SER A 277 6.91 -35.72 -2.76
CA SER A 277 7.75 -36.24 -1.66
C SER A 277 8.56 -37.47 -2.09
N GLY A 278 9.51 -37.86 -1.23
CA GLY A 278 10.37 -39.04 -1.45
C GLY A 278 9.77 -40.37 -1.00
N LEU A 279 8.49 -40.42 -0.61
CA LEU A 279 7.83 -41.59 -0.04
C LEU A 279 8.01 -42.84 -0.95
N VAL A 280 8.45 -43.93 -0.33
CA VAL A 280 8.56 -45.26 -0.96
C VAL A 280 7.35 -46.13 -0.58
N SER A 281 6.95 -46.04 0.67
CA SER A 281 5.77 -46.76 1.20
C SER A 281 5.04 -45.87 2.22
N LEU A 282 3.73 -46.06 2.34
CA LEU A 282 2.93 -45.35 3.32
C LEU A 282 1.78 -46.26 3.77
N THR A 283 1.64 -46.39 5.09
CA THR A 283 0.47 -47.03 5.68
C THR A 283 -0.52 -45.99 6.16
N LEU A 284 -1.72 -46.00 5.59
CA LEU A 284 -2.80 -45.07 5.96
C LEU A 284 -3.56 -45.65 7.17
N PRO A 285 -3.88 -44.80 8.19
CA PRO A 285 -4.55 -45.27 9.41
C PRO A 285 -6.03 -45.61 9.18
N ALA A 286 -6.55 -46.57 9.96
CA ALA A 286 -7.93 -47.06 9.85
C ALA A 286 -9.00 -46.01 10.27
N ALA A 287 -8.62 -44.88 10.87
CA ALA A 287 -9.54 -43.80 11.20
C ALA A 287 -9.69 -42.77 10.06
N LEU A 288 -8.89 -42.85 9.03
CA LEU A 288 -8.85 -41.85 7.92
C LEU A 288 -10.19 -41.77 7.21
N LYS A 289 -10.71 -40.56 7.02
CA LYS A 289 -12.03 -40.27 6.40
C LYS A 289 -11.92 -39.61 5.05
N SER A 290 -10.92 -38.74 4.88
CA SER A 290 -10.76 -37.96 3.64
C SER A 290 -9.31 -37.82 3.21
N ILE A 291 -9.11 -37.84 1.89
CA ILE A 291 -7.84 -37.57 1.20
C ILE A 291 -8.12 -36.51 0.13
N GLY A 292 -7.40 -35.39 0.18
CA GLY A 292 -7.60 -34.29 -0.74
C GLY A 292 -6.97 -34.50 -2.13
N TYR A 293 -7.24 -33.56 -3.03
CA TYR A 293 -6.76 -33.52 -4.40
C TYR A 293 -5.21 -33.69 -4.45
N GLY A 294 -4.74 -34.56 -5.36
CA GLY A 294 -3.31 -34.74 -5.59
C GLY A 294 -2.47 -35.06 -4.36
N ALA A 295 -3.05 -35.60 -3.30
CA ALA A 295 -2.39 -35.77 -1.99
C ALA A 295 -1.00 -36.42 -2.07
N PHE A 296 -0.79 -37.36 -3.03
CA PHE A 296 0.47 -38.07 -3.27
C PHE A 296 0.99 -37.84 -4.69
N ILE A 297 0.50 -36.82 -5.39
CA ILE A 297 0.90 -36.52 -6.77
C ILE A 297 2.42 -36.42 -6.90
N GLY A 298 3.00 -37.05 -7.95
CA GLY A 298 4.43 -36.95 -8.19
C GLY A 298 5.33 -37.62 -7.16
N CYS A 299 4.81 -38.51 -6.30
CA CYS A 299 5.59 -39.37 -5.41
C CYS A 299 6.27 -40.48 -6.23
N LYS A 300 7.36 -40.11 -6.92
CA LYS A 300 7.99 -40.95 -7.94
C LYS A 300 8.55 -42.28 -7.42
N SER A 301 8.75 -42.43 -6.11
CA SER A 301 9.29 -43.63 -5.47
C SER A 301 8.20 -44.47 -4.79
N LEU A 302 6.95 -44.03 -4.73
CA LEU A 302 5.84 -44.74 -4.08
C LEU A 302 5.49 -46.00 -4.88
N GLU A 303 5.67 -47.17 -4.28
CA GLU A 303 5.48 -48.48 -4.96
C GLU A 303 4.06 -49.00 -4.89
N SER A 304 3.35 -48.76 -3.78
CA SER A 304 1.97 -49.19 -3.61
C SER A 304 1.23 -48.30 -2.62
N LEU A 305 -0.11 -48.21 -2.78
CA LEU A 305 -0.97 -47.48 -1.85
C LEU A 305 -2.30 -48.24 -1.68
N VAL A 306 -2.68 -48.43 -0.43
CA VAL A 306 -3.98 -49.01 -0.06
C VAL A 306 -4.80 -47.95 0.66
N ILE A 307 -5.93 -47.58 0.09
CA ILE A 307 -6.86 -46.63 0.70
C ILE A 307 -7.78 -47.42 1.66
N PRO A 308 -7.81 -47.07 2.98
CA PRO A 308 -8.61 -47.80 3.97
C PRO A 308 -10.12 -47.78 3.67
N GLN A 309 -10.86 -48.79 4.13
CA GLN A 309 -12.33 -48.85 4.02
C GLN A 309 -13.08 -47.73 4.76
N SER A 310 -12.42 -47.12 5.74
CA SER A 310 -12.93 -45.98 6.50
C SER A 310 -12.98 -44.66 5.71
N VAL A 311 -12.25 -44.60 4.59
CA VAL A 311 -12.21 -43.39 3.75
C VAL A 311 -13.54 -43.26 3.00
N GLU A 312 -14.15 -42.10 3.17
CA GLU A 312 -15.45 -41.77 2.60
C GLU A 312 -15.31 -40.89 1.36
N ARG A 313 -14.22 -40.06 1.29
CA ARG A 313 -13.98 -39.07 0.23
C ARG A 313 -12.53 -39.09 -0.21
N ILE A 314 -12.30 -39.05 -1.54
CA ILE A 314 -10.98 -38.80 -2.15
C ILE A 314 -11.10 -37.74 -3.22
N GLY A 315 -10.09 -36.89 -3.31
CA GLY A 315 -9.95 -35.90 -4.38
C GLY A 315 -9.50 -36.52 -5.69
N ALA A 316 -9.46 -35.74 -6.76
CA ALA A 316 -8.90 -36.16 -8.03
C ALA A 316 -7.37 -36.31 -7.93
N ASP A 317 -6.79 -37.09 -8.85
CA ASP A 317 -5.35 -37.18 -9.11
C ASP A 317 -4.46 -37.55 -7.91
N ILE A 318 -5.01 -38.24 -6.95
CA ILE A 318 -4.31 -38.56 -5.69
C ILE A 318 -2.94 -39.21 -5.88
N VAL A 319 -2.68 -39.95 -6.99
CA VAL A 319 -1.41 -40.63 -7.30
C VAL A 319 -0.86 -40.30 -8.70
N SER A 320 -1.32 -39.25 -9.34
CA SER A 320 -0.84 -38.83 -10.65
C SER A 320 0.68 -38.62 -10.64
N ASN A 321 1.36 -39.06 -11.69
CA ASN A 321 2.81 -38.96 -11.84
C ASN A 321 3.65 -39.76 -10.80
N CYS A 322 3.06 -40.79 -10.16
CA CYS A 322 3.77 -41.74 -9.28
C CYS A 322 4.43 -42.83 -10.11
N ALA A 323 5.58 -42.54 -10.72
CA ALA A 323 6.19 -43.41 -11.73
C ALA A 323 6.59 -44.85 -11.26
N ALA A 324 6.84 -45.05 -9.96
CA ALA A 324 7.18 -46.37 -9.40
C ALA A 324 5.94 -47.14 -8.93
N LEU A 325 4.72 -46.55 -9.02
CA LEU A 325 3.51 -47.18 -8.50
C LEU A 325 3.19 -48.45 -9.30
N VAL A 326 3.01 -49.57 -8.60
CA VAL A 326 2.66 -50.88 -9.16
C VAL A 326 1.17 -51.18 -8.90
N GLU A 327 0.65 -50.75 -7.78
CA GLU A 327 -0.75 -51.03 -7.40
C GLU A 327 -1.36 -49.92 -6.54
N LEU A 328 -2.55 -49.51 -6.92
CA LEU A 328 -3.47 -48.71 -6.10
C LEU A 328 -4.69 -49.55 -5.74
N GLN A 329 -4.98 -49.71 -4.45
CA GLN A 329 -6.17 -50.42 -3.98
C GLN A 329 -7.19 -49.44 -3.41
N LEU A 330 -8.42 -49.45 -3.95
CA LEU A 330 -9.53 -48.61 -3.54
C LEU A 330 -10.67 -49.44 -2.95
N PRO A 331 -11.27 -49.05 -1.85
CA PRO A 331 -12.45 -49.73 -1.31
C PRO A 331 -13.69 -49.37 -2.14
N GLN A 332 -14.53 -50.41 -2.40
CA GLN A 332 -15.84 -50.22 -3.04
C GLN A 332 -16.87 -49.51 -2.16
N SER A 333 -16.52 -49.19 -0.93
CA SER A 333 -17.34 -48.43 0.01
C SER A 333 -17.17 -46.91 -0.10
N LEU A 334 -16.27 -46.41 -0.94
CA LEU A 334 -16.07 -44.97 -1.19
C LEU A 334 -17.39 -44.30 -1.54
N ASP A 335 -17.66 -43.16 -0.92
CA ASP A 335 -18.87 -42.40 -1.23
C ASP A 335 -18.61 -41.36 -2.30
N ILE A 336 -17.57 -40.56 -2.11
CA ILE A 336 -17.25 -39.41 -2.97
C ILE A 336 -15.87 -39.59 -3.57
N ILE A 337 -15.82 -39.62 -4.89
CA ILE A 337 -14.62 -39.47 -5.71
C ILE A 337 -14.82 -38.22 -6.52
N GLU A 338 -13.98 -37.19 -6.29
CA GLU A 338 -14.23 -35.85 -6.85
C GLU A 338 -13.96 -35.77 -8.34
N GLY A 339 -12.94 -36.54 -8.81
CA GLY A 339 -12.58 -36.48 -10.23
C GLY A 339 -11.73 -37.65 -10.67
N HIS A 340 -11.00 -37.50 -11.75
CA HIS A 340 -10.19 -38.55 -12.37
C HIS A 340 -9.11 -39.05 -11.42
N ILE A 341 -8.94 -40.39 -11.41
CA ILE A 341 -7.85 -41.07 -10.70
C ILE A 341 -6.86 -41.58 -11.71
N GLN A 342 -5.90 -40.73 -12.09
CA GLN A 342 -4.87 -41.12 -13.02
C GLN A 342 -3.84 -42.04 -12.34
N VAL A 343 -3.73 -43.26 -12.77
CA VAL A 343 -2.67 -44.19 -12.40
C VAL A 343 -1.67 -44.34 -13.55
N PRO A 344 -0.37 -44.58 -13.28
CA PRO A 344 0.58 -44.91 -14.34
C PRO A 344 0.15 -46.14 -15.14
N GLU A 345 0.45 -46.19 -16.42
CA GLU A 345 0.12 -47.34 -17.30
C GLU A 345 0.63 -48.70 -16.77
N THR A 346 1.71 -48.69 -15.98
CA THR A 346 2.30 -49.86 -15.34
C THR A 346 1.59 -50.25 -14.04
N ALA A 347 0.77 -49.40 -13.49
CA ALA A 347 0.11 -49.63 -12.22
C ALA A 347 -1.27 -50.26 -12.40
N LYS A 348 -1.58 -51.19 -11.48
CA LYS A 348 -2.92 -51.81 -11.41
C LYS A 348 -3.82 -51.06 -10.44
N LEU A 349 -5.00 -50.66 -10.91
CA LEU A 349 -6.07 -50.16 -10.04
C LEU A 349 -6.92 -51.37 -9.62
N THR A 350 -6.96 -51.66 -8.32
CA THR A 350 -7.67 -52.80 -7.76
C THR A 350 -8.81 -52.32 -6.84
N LEU A 351 -10.00 -52.81 -7.03
CA LEU A 351 -11.14 -52.55 -6.18
C LEU A 351 -11.30 -53.69 -5.17
N TYR A 352 -11.55 -53.36 -3.89
CA TYR A 352 -11.71 -54.38 -2.85
C TYR A 352 -12.88 -54.06 -1.89
N GLY A 353 -13.37 -55.07 -1.16
CA GLY A 353 -14.50 -54.92 -0.27
C GLY A 353 -15.85 -55.03 -0.97
N GLU A 354 -16.93 -54.68 -0.29
CA GLU A 354 -18.29 -54.68 -0.80
C GLU A 354 -18.73 -53.28 -1.20
N GLY A 355 -19.53 -53.15 -2.28
CA GLY A 355 -20.06 -51.87 -2.79
C GLY A 355 -20.00 -51.78 -4.31
N ASN A 356 -20.39 -50.65 -4.85
CA ASN A 356 -20.39 -50.33 -6.27
C ASN A 356 -20.07 -48.81 -6.51
N ALA A 357 -19.29 -48.23 -5.64
CA ALA A 357 -18.98 -46.81 -5.70
C ALA A 357 -18.29 -46.39 -6.99
N LEU A 358 -17.53 -47.29 -7.61
CA LEU A 358 -16.77 -46.96 -8.82
C LEU A 358 -17.10 -47.89 -9.96
N GLU A 359 -17.56 -47.34 -11.07
CA GLU A 359 -17.75 -48.03 -12.36
C GLU A 359 -16.66 -47.62 -13.34
N ILE A 360 -15.92 -48.59 -13.86
CA ILE A 360 -14.84 -48.33 -14.85
C ILE A 360 -15.17 -49.12 -16.12
N SER A 361 -15.27 -48.42 -17.22
CA SER A 361 -15.41 -48.97 -18.58
C SER A 361 -14.28 -48.48 -19.49
N SER A 362 -14.24 -48.97 -20.75
CA SER A 362 -13.31 -48.45 -21.76
C SER A 362 -13.58 -47.00 -22.11
N ASP A 363 -14.81 -46.53 -21.90
CA ASP A 363 -15.25 -45.22 -22.39
C ASP A 363 -15.36 -44.20 -21.29
N MET A 364 -15.63 -44.58 -20.05
CA MET A 364 -15.76 -43.64 -18.94
C MET A 364 -15.50 -44.29 -17.56
N MET A 365 -15.20 -43.43 -16.60
CA MET A 365 -15.14 -43.70 -15.16
C MET A 365 -16.24 -42.93 -14.45
N VAL A 366 -17.03 -43.60 -13.63
CA VAL A 366 -18.18 -43.00 -12.93
C VAL A 366 -18.17 -43.35 -11.47
N ASN A 367 -18.40 -42.39 -10.61
CA ASN A 367 -18.63 -42.59 -9.18
C ASN A 367 -20.13 -42.60 -8.84
N ASN A 368 -20.62 -43.72 -8.35
CA ASN A 368 -21.98 -43.88 -7.80
C ASN A 368 -21.98 -43.52 -6.31
N ARG A 369 -22.53 -42.38 -5.99
CA ARG A 369 -22.55 -41.84 -4.62
C ARG A 369 -23.70 -42.42 -3.80
N LYS A 370 -23.57 -42.43 -2.49
CA LYS A 370 -24.59 -42.95 -1.57
C LYS A 370 -25.91 -42.18 -1.60
N ASP A 371 -25.87 -40.91 -1.96
CA ASP A 371 -27.06 -40.05 -2.14
C ASP A 371 -27.83 -40.33 -3.44
N GLY A 372 -27.35 -41.29 -4.25
CA GLY A 372 -27.95 -41.68 -5.52
C GLY A 372 -27.50 -40.84 -6.70
N THR A 373 -26.61 -39.87 -6.50
CA THR A 373 -26.04 -39.10 -7.62
C THR A 373 -24.93 -39.87 -8.29
N LYS A 374 -24.71 -39.58 -9.61
CA LYS A 374 -23.61 -40.15 -10.41
C LYS A 374 -22.68 -39.05 -10.84
N ALA A 375 -21.39 -39.19 -10.55
CA ALA A 375 -20.38 -38.27 -11.00
C ALA A 375 -19.53 -38.85 -12.13
N LEU A 376 -19.43 -38.14 -13.24
CA LEU A 376 -18.47 -38.45 -14.28
C LEU A 376 -17.08 -38.07 -13.77
N LEU A 377 -16.14 -39.01 -13.76
CA LEU A 377 -14.75 -38.78 -13.36
C LEU A 377 -13.80 -38.71 -14.55
N TYR A 378 -14.17 -39.32 -15.66
CA TYR A 378 -13.38 -39.34 -16.89
C TYR A 378 -14.28 -39.76 -18.05
N ALA A 379 -14.05 -39.16 -19.23
CA ALA A 379 -14.61 -39.62 -20.50
C ALA A 379 -13.49 -39.83 -21.53
N SER A 380 -13.51 -40.97 -22.22
CA SER A 380 -12.55 -41.22 -23.29
C SER A 380 -12.83 -40.33 -24.51
N PRO A 381 -11.79 -39.89 -25.21
CA PRO A 381 -11.95 -39.17 -26.50
C PRO A 381 -12.78 -39.93 -27.53
N SER A 382 -12.81 -41.27 -27.44
CA SER A 382 -13.63 -42.14 -28.35
C SER A 382 -15.14 -41.92 -28.20
N MET A 383 -15.61 -41.31 -27.11
CA MET A 383 -17.05 -40.98 -26.93
C MET A 383 -17.52 -39.84 -27.82
N ALA A 384 -16.63 -38.98 -28.31
CA ALA A 384 -16.99 -37.89 -29.21
C ALA A 384 -17.28 -38.43 -30.60
N ILE A 385 -18.51 -38.26 -31.11
CA ILE A 385 -18.96 -38.63 -32.46
C ILE A 385 -19.07 -37.33 -33.26
N ASP A 386 -18.40 -37.27 -34.40
CA ASP A 386 -18.38 -36.09 -35.27
C ASP A 386 -18.05 -34.77 -34.53
N GLY A 387 -17.13 -34.83 -33.57
CA GLY A 387 -16.72 -33.69 -32.76
C GLY A 387 -17.69 -33.30 -31.63
N VAL A 388 -18.73 -34.09 -31.37
CA VAL A 388 -19.72 -33.83 -30.33
C VAL A 388 -19.61 -34.90 -29.24
N LEU A 389 -19.33 -34.49 -27.99
CA LEU A 389 -19.47 -35.33 -26.82
C LEU A 389 -20.86 -35.14 -26.21
N THR A 390 -21.62 -36.24 -26.09
CA THR A 390 -22.89 -36.25 -25.36
C THR A 390 -22.73 -37.05 -24.06
N ILE A 391 -22.87 -36.37 -22.92
CA ILE A 391 -22.79 -37.03 -21.62
C ILE A 391 -24.08 -37.81 -21.34
N PRO A 392 -24.01 -39.06 -20.80
CA PRO A 392 -25.18 -39.87 -20.45
C PRO A 392 -26.17 -39.18 -19.53
N GLY A 393 -27.47 -39.44 -19.75
CA GLY A 393 -28.57 -38.75 -19.05
C GLY A 393 -28.69 -39.00 -17.56
N ASP A 394 -28.01 -40.02 -17.02
CA ASP A 394 -27.97 -40.38 -15.61
C ASP A 394 -26.83 -39.73 -14.82
N ILE A 395 -25.93 -39.01 -15.50
CA ILE A 395 -24.87 -38.23 -14.85
C ILE A 395 -25.45 -36.93 -14.28
N SER A 396 -25.17 -36.65 -13.02
CA SER A 396 -25.66 -35.48 -12.27
C SER A 396 -24.55 -34.55 -11.76
N VAL A 397 -23.29 -35.02 -11.86
CA VAL A 397 -22.09 -34.24 -11.50
C VAL A 397 -21.01 -34.46 -12.57
N ILE A 398 -20.36 -33.39 -13.01
CA ILE A 398 -19.10 -33.48 -13.74
C ILE A 398 -18.00 -33.29 -12.69
N GLY A 399 -17.19 -34.32 -12.49
CA GLY A 399 -16.16 -34.31 -11.44
C GLY A 399 -14.97 -33.42 -11.81
N ASP A 400 -14.08 -33.24 -10.84
CA ASP A 400 -12.85 -32.46 -11.02
C ASP A 400 -11.97 -33.10 -12.10
N CYS A 401 -11.40 -32.28 -12.97
CA CYS A 401 -10.57 -32.71 -14.10
C CYS A 401 -11.24 -33.72 -15.08
N ALA A 402 -12.55 -33.96 -14.98
CA ALA A 402 -13.22 -35.05 -15.70
C ALA A 402 -13.11 -34.97 -17.24
N LEU A 403 -13.04 -33.77 -17.80
CA LEU A 403 -12.94 -33.46 -19.21
C LEU A 403 -11.73 -32.54 -19.50
N GLU A 404 -10.71 -32.61 -18.66
CA GLU A 404 -9.45 -31.90 -18.85
C GLU A 404 -8.77 -32.34 -20.14
N TYR A 405 -8.24 -31.38 -20.92
CA TYR A 405 -7.60 -31.61 -22.24
C TYR A 405 -8.51 -32.33 -23.25
N TYR A 406 -9.84 -32.30 -23.05
CA TYR A 406 -10.75 -33.04 -23.92
C TYR A 406 -10.86 -32.40 -25.34
N GLU A 407 -10.75 -33.23 -26.38
CA GLU A 407 -10.81 -32.80 -27.76
C GLU A 407 -12.20 -33.03 -28.36
N ALA A 408 -13.10 -32.06 -28.25
CA ALA A 408 -14.39 -32.02 -28.96
C ALA A 408 -14.72 -30.59 -29.37
N ASP A 409 -15.48 -30.42 -30.47
CA ASP A 409 -15.96 -29.08 -30.81
C ASP A 409 -17.15 -28.67 -29.93
N LYS A 410 -17.97 -29.62 -29.50
CA LYS A 410 -19.15 -29.37 -28.67
C LYS A 410 -19.33 -30.44 -27.60
N ILE A 411 -19.69 -30.00 -26.37
CA ILE A 411 -20.05 -30.87 -25.27
C ILE A 411 -21.50 -30.58 -24.86
N VAL A 412 -22.31 -31.63 -24.82
CA VAL A 412 -23.72 -31.57 -24.40
C VAL A 412 -23.88 -32.26 -23.06
N LEU A 413 -24.19 -31.46 -22.05
CA LEU A 413 -24.50 -31.94 -20.69
C LEU A 413 -26.01 -32.22 -20.58
N PRO A 414 -26.41 -33.31 -19.94
CA PRO A 414 -27.83 -33.64 -19.73
C PRO A 414 -28.46 -32.69 -18.71
N GLU A 415 -29.79 -32.47 -18.87
CA GLU A 415 -30.55 -31.89 -17.77
C GLU A 415 -30.49 -32.85 -16.57
N GLY A 416 -30.23 -32.32 -15.39
CA GLY A 416 -29.95 -33.12 -14.18
C GLY A 416 -28.51 -32.93 -13.68
N VAL A 417 -27.57 -32.44 -14.49
CA VAL A 417 -26.26 -32.01 -13.99
C VAL A 417 -26.44 -30.77 -13.14
N THR A 418 -26.03 -30.88 -11.88
CA THR A 418 -26.17 -29.81 -10.87
C THR A 418 -24.85 -29.19 -10.48
N HIS A 419 -23.73 -29.86 -10.72
CA HIS A 419 -22.39 -29.43 -10.31
C HIS A 419 -21.39 -29.73 -11.42
N ILE A 420 -20.50 -28.75 -11.67
CA ILE A 420 -19.28 -28.90 -12.47
C ILE A 420 -18.12 -28.66 -11.53
N GLY A 421 -17.19 -29.63 -11.43
CA GLY A 421 -16.05 -29.62 -10.54
C GLY A 421 -14.91 -28.69 -10.97
N ASP A 422 -13.89 -28.65 -10.13
CA ASP A 422 -12.68 -27.86 -10.38
C ASP A 422 -11.91 -28.43 -11.58
N TYR A 423 -11.37 -27.54 -12.43
CA TYR A 423 -10.61 -27.93 -13.65
C TYR A 423 -11.39 -28.84 -14.60
N ALA A 424 -12.71 -28.99 -14.48
CA ALA A 424 -13.49 -30.01 -15.19
C ALA A 424 -13.29 -29.98 -16.72
N PHE A 425 -13.11 -28.81 -17.34
CA PHE A 425 -12.83 -28.63 -18.77
C PHE A 425 -11.47 -27.95 -19.01
N TYR A 426 -10.57 -27.97 -18.03
CA TYR A 426 -9.29 -27.26 -18.14
C TYR A 426 -8.57 -27.60 -19.44
N ASN A 427 -8.16 -26.55 -20.18
CA ASN A 427 -7.44 -26.69 -21.45
C ASN A 427 -8.09 -27.61 -22.49
N SER A 428 -9.43 -27.75 -22.44
CA SER A 428 -10.17 -28.52 -23.46
C SER A 428 -10.33 -27.73 -24.76
N ALA A 429 -10.34 -28.43 -25.90
CA ALA A 429 -10.43 -27.81 -27.22
C ALA A 429 -11.88 -27.44 -27.63
N VAL A 430 -12.77 -27.35 -26.68
CA VAL A 430 -14.21 -27.12 -26.91
C VAL A 430 -14.52 -25.71 -27.39
N LYS A 431 -15.44 -25.61 -28.38
CA LYS A 431 -15.97 -24.34 -28.90
C LYS A 431 -17.28 -23.92 -28.22
N GLU A 432 -18.08 -24.91 -27.81
CA GLU A 432 -19.39 -24.69 -27.21
C GLU A 432 -19.69 -25.77 -26.16
N VAL A 433 -20.13 -25.33 -25.00
CA VAL A 433 -20.66 -26.22 -23.94
C VAL A 433 -22.10 -25.80 -23.65
N ASN A 434 -23.03 -26.79 -23.72
CA ASN A 434 -24.41 -26.56 -23.32
C ASN A 434 -24.54 -26.80 -21.81
N LEU A 435 -24.65 -25.75 -21.03
CA LEU A 435 -24.89 -25.81 -19.59
C LEU A 435 -26.38 -26.02 -19.33
N PRO A 436 -26.78 -27.05 -18.55
CA PRO A 436 -28.18 -27.31 -18.26
C PRO A 436 -28.78 -26.31 -17.26
N SER A 437 -30.11 -26.14 -17.35
CA SER A 437 -30.86 -25.26 -16.42
C SER A 437 -30.85 -25.74 -14.96
N SER A 438 -30.50 -27.00 -14.74
CA SER A 438 -30.36 -27.61 -13.41
C SER A 438 -29.06 -27.27 -12.69
N LEU A 439 -28.08 -26.66 -13.40
CA LEU A 439 -26.76 -26.37 -12.83
C LEU A 439 -26.83 -25.35 -11.69
N LYS A 440 -26.14 -25.65 -10.58
CA LYS A 440 -26.13 -24.85 -9.35
C LYS A 440 -24.76 -24.30 -9.03
N THR A 441 -23.69 -25.00 -9.39
CA THR A 441 -22.31 -24.60 -9.06
C THR A 441 -21.37 -24.88 -10.23
N LEU A 442 -20.41 -23.98 -10.38
CA LEU A 442 -19.21 -24.12 -11.20
C LEU A 442 -18.00 -24.22 -10.29
N GLY A 443 -17.02 -25.04 -10.63
CA GLY A 443 -15.75 -25.16 -9.92
C GLY A 443 -14.74 -24.10 -10.30
N HIS A 444 -13.72 -23.96 -9.47
CA HIS A 444 -12.55 -23.15 -9.81
C HIS A 444 -11.87 -23.69 -11.06
N ASP A 445 -11.34 -22.79 -11.90
CA ASP A 445 -10.61 -23.19 -13.11
C ASP A 445 -11.44 -24.08 -14.08
N ALA A 446 -12.75 -24.17 -13.92
CA ALA A 446 -13.57 -25.16 -14.64
C ALA A 446 -13.40 -25.09 -16.18
N PHE A 447 -13.27 -23.92 -16.77
CA PHE A 447 -13.01 -23.68 -18.20
C PHE A 447 -11.68 -22.96 -18.45
N ASN A 448 -10.75 -22.97 -17.46
CA ASN A 448 -9.46 -22.31 -17.61
C ASN A 448 -8.73 -22.84 -18.85
N LYS A 449 -8.17 -21.93 -19.67
CA LYS A 449 -7.48 -22.20 -20.94
C LYS A 449 -8.32 -22.93 -22.00
N CYS A 450 -9.65 -22.86 -21.96
CA CYS A 450 -10.47 -23.27 -23.08
C CYS A 450 -10.34 -22.23 -24.21
N GLU A 451 -9.16 -22.17 -24.85
CA GLU A 451 -8.80 -21.13 -25.82
C GLU A 451 -9.70 -21.11 -27.06
N ARG A 452 -10.41 -22.21 -27.37
CA ARG A 452 -11.33 -22.31 -28.49
C ARG A 452 -12.80 -22.03 -28.13
N LEU A 453 -13.13 -21.87 -26.86
CA LEU A 453 -14.49 -21.60 -26.39
C LEU A 453 -14.97 -20.24 -26.93
N GLU A 454 -15.99 -20.27 -27.80
CA GLU A 454 -16.49 -19.08 -28.52
C GLU A 454 -17.66 -18.42 -27.78
N ARG A 455 -18.53 -19.25 -27.17
CA ARG A 455 -19.74 -18.78 -26.51
C ARG A 455 -20.15 -19.69 -25.35
N ILE A 456 -20.71 -19.09 -24.32
CA ILE A 456 -21.30 -19.81 -23.19
C ILE A 456 -22.45 -18.99 -22.56
N VAL A 457 -23.50 -19.70 -22.14
CA VAL A 457 -24.62 -19.12 -21.41
C VAL A 457 -24.63 -19.72 -20.02
N ILE A 458 -24.46 -18.91 -19.01
CA ILE A 458 -24.54 -19.34 -17.61
C ILE A 458 -26.02 -19.36 -17.20
N PRO A 459 -26.53 -20.48 -16.70
CA PRO A 459 -27.96 -20.62 -16.37
C PRO A 459 -28.33 -19.84 -15.10
N GLU A 460 -29.62 -19.52 -14.97
CA GLU A 460 -30.15 -18.90 -13.77
C GLU A 460 -29.97 -19.81 -12.54
N GLY A 461 -29.72 -19.23 -11.38
CA GLY A 461 -29.42 -19.94 -10.13
C GLY A 461 -27.92 -20.04 -9.81
N ILE A 462 -27.03 -19.73 -10.77
CA ILE A 462 -25.61 -19.55 -10.47
C ILE A 462 -25.42 -18.16 -9.84
N GLU A 463 -24.87 -18.14 -8.64
CA GLU A 463 -24.60 -16.91 -7.87
C GLU A 463 -23.14 -16.47 -7.94
N VAL A 464 -22.21 -17.37 -8.26
CA VAL A 464 -20.77 -17.12 -8.29
C VAL A 464 -20.16 -17.69 -9.55
N ILE A 465 -19.38 -16.87 -10.28
CA ILE A 465 -18.38 -17.35 -11.23
C ILE A 465 -17.06 -17.43 -10.45
N PRO A 466 -16.56 -18.66 -10.20
CA PRO A 466 -15.39 -18.87 -9.35
C PRO A 466 -14.10 -18.31 -9.94
N GLY A 467 -13.07 -18.25 -9.11
CA GLY A 467 -11.73 -17.81 -9.52
C GLY A 467 -11.19 -18.63 -10.69
N PHE A 468 -10.54 -17.96 -11.63
CA PHE A 468 -9.95 -18.55 -12.84
C PHE A 468 -10.91 -19.34 -13.73
N CYS A 469 -12.24 -19.30 -13.50
CA CYS A 469 -13.21 -20.18 -14.19
C CYS A 469 -13.08 -20.09 -15.71
N PHE A 470 -12.92 -18.90 -16.29
CA PHE A 470 -12.73 -18.66 -17.74
C PHE A 470 -11.38 -18.02 -18.06
N PHE A 471 -10.39 -18.21 -17.17
CA PHE A 471 -9.06 -17.64 -17.38
C PHE A 471 -8.47 -18.06 -18.73
N SER A 472 -7.98 -17.10 -19.51
CA SER A 472 -7.39 -17.33 -20.84
C SER A 472 -8.31 -18.02 -21.85
N CYS A 473 -9.63 -17.83 -21.76
CA CYS A 473 -10.58 -18.21 -22.82
C CYS A 473 -10.51 -17.19 -23.96
N THR A 474 -9.40 -17.20 -24.72
CA THR A 474 -9.05 -16.13 -25.66
C THR A 474 -10.03 -15.96 -26.84
N SER A 475 -10.77 -17.01 -27.23
CA SER A 475 -11.79 -16.96 -28.29
C SER A 475 -13.20 -16.62 -27.77
N LEU A 476 -13.41 -16.52 -26.47
CA LEU A 476 -14.73 -16.26 -25.90
C LEU A 476 -15.22 -14.86 -26.29
N SER A 477 -16.16 -14.83 -27.22
CA SER A 477 -16.72 -13.59 -27.77
C SER A 477 -18.14 -13.29 -27.26
N SER A 478 -18.82 -14.27 -26.67
CA SER A 478 -20.18 -14.14 -26.14
C SER A 478 -20.32 -14.88 -24.81
N LEU A 479 -20.55 -14.12 -23.75
CA LEU A 479 -20.85 -14.62 -22.41
C LEU A 479 -22.17 -14.00 -21.93
N THR A 480 -23.13 -14.86 -21.60
CA THR A 480 -24.37 -14.39 -20.97
C THR A 480 -24.35 -14.75 -19.50
N LEU A 481 -24.47 -13.74 -18.65
CA LEU A 481 -24.50 -13.86 -17.19
C LEU A 481 -25.95 -13.91 -16.69
N PRO A 482 -26.25 -14.74 -15.67
CA PRO A 482 -27.61 -14.84 -15.11
C PRO A 482 -27.94 -13.65 -14.20
N SER A 483 -29.21 -13.34 -14.06
CA SER A 483 -29.70 -12.31 -13.13
C SER A 483 -29.44 -12.64 -11.66
N SER A 484 -29.23 -13.92 -11.35
CA SER A 484 -28.92 -14.43 -10.00
C SER A 484 -27.46 -14.19 -9.58
N LEU A 485 -26.57 -13.76 -10.49
CA LEU A 485 -25.15 -13.65 -10.22
C LEU A 485 -24.85 -12.55 -9.18
N LYS A 486 -24.07 -12.91 -8.14
CA LYS A 486 -23.61 -12.04 -7.05
C LYS A 486 -22.13 -11.71 -7.13
N THR A 487 -21.33 -12.66 -7.62
CA THR A 487 -19.86 -12.52 -7.57
C THR A 487 -19.21 -12.99 -8.86
N LEU A 488 -18.36 -12.14 -9.42
CA LEU A 488 -17.26 -12.52 -10.30
C LEU A 488 -16.01 -12.58 -9.41
N ASP A 489 -15.48 -13.78 -9.21
CA ASP A 489 -14.35 -13.99 -8.30
C ASP A 489 -13.01 -13.64 -8.97
N ASP A 490 -11.90 -13.73 -8.24
CA ASP A 490 -10.58 -13.32 -8.70
C ASP A 490 -10.18 -14.03 -10.02
N PHE A 491 -9.66 -13.28 -10.98
CA PHE A 491 -9.20 -13.77 -12.30
C PHE A 491 -10.25 -14.53 -13.12
N SER A 492 -11.53 -14.44 -12.77
CA SER A 492 -12.60 -15.29 -13.35
C SER A 492 -12.77 -15.18 -14.86
N LEU A 493 -12.52 -14.01 -15.47
CA LEU A 493 -12.57 -13.74 -16.91
C LEU A 493 -11.23 -13.20 -17.46
N ASP A 494 -10.15 -13.27 -16.68
CA ASP A 494 -8.86 -12.74 -17.10
C ASP A 494 -8.38 -13.38 -18.41
N GLY A 495 -7.94 -12.56 -19.36
CA GLY A 495 -7.47 -13.02 -20.67
C GLY A 495 -8.56 -13.37 -21.70
N CYS A 496 -9.84 -13.09 -21.42
CA CYS A 496 -10.93 -13.25 -22.42
C CYS A 496 -10.88 -12.13 -23.45
N SER A 497 -9.82 -12.08 -24.25
CA SER A 497 -9.50 -10.95 -25.14
C SER A 497 -10.48 -10.74 -26.31
N SER A 498 -11.25 -11.77 -26.70
CA SER A 498 -12.29 -11.65 -27.73
C SER A 498 -13.65 -11.15 -27.20
N LEU A 499 -13.83 -11.06 -25.87
CA LEU A 499 -15.07 -10.59 -25.25
C LEU A 499 -15.11 -9.05 -25.30
N THR A 500 -15.80 -8.51 -26.28
CA THR A 500 -15.86 -7.06 -26.54
C THR A 500 -17.05 -6.37 -25.89
N THR A 501 -18.02 -7.12 -25.40
CA THR A 501 -19.20 -6.63 -24.66
C THR A 501 -19.46 -7.53 -23.46
N LEU A 502 -19.81 -6.93 -22.33
CA LEU A 502 -20.18 -7.65 -21.11
C LEU A 502 -21.26 -6.86 -20.37
N ASP A 503 -22.43 -7.46 -20.23
CA ASP A 503 -23.53 -6.90 -19.46
C ASP A 503 -23.52 -7.50 -18.06
N LEU A 504 -23.25 -6.65 -17.06
CA LEU A 504 -23.26 -7.04 -15.66
C LEU A 504 -24.68 -6.95 -15.07
N PRO A 505 -25.19 -8.00 -14.41
CA PRO A 505 -26.54 -7.99 -13.86
C PRO A 505 -26.66 -7.03 -12.66
N GLU A 506 -27.83 -6.42 -12.48
CA GLU A 506 -28.13 -5.47 -11.40
C GLU A 506 -28.02 -6.09 -9.99
N GLY A 507 -27.96 -7.41 -9.87
CA GLY A 507 -27.75 -8.10 -8.60
C GLY A 507 -26.29 -8.34 -8.23
N LEU A 508 -25.33 -7.99 -9.08
CA LEU A 508 -23.91 -8.26 -8.85
C LEU A 508 -23.38 -7.39 -7.69
N GLU A 509 -22.72 -7.99 -6.73
CA GLU A 509 -22.21 -7.35 -5.51
C GLU A 509 -20.70 -7.20 -5.51
N THR A 510 -19.98 -8.14 -6.14
CA THR A 510 -18.52 -8.21 -6.09
C THR A 510 -17.90 -8.51 -7.45
N ILE A 511 -16.86 -7.77 -7.81
CA ILE A 511 -15.90 -8.08 -8.89
C ILE A 511 -14.53 -8.20 -8.23
N GLY A 512 -13.97 -9.42 -8.26
CA GLY A 512 -12.70 -9.77 -7.64
C GLY A 512 -11.48 -9.12 -8.30
N ILE A 513 -10.32 -9.40 -7.72
CA ILE A 513 -9.03 -8.90 -8.21
C ILE A 513 -8.77 -9.47 -9.61
N ASN A 514 -8.44 -8.60 -10.57
CA ASN A 514 -8.15 -8.99 -11.96
C ASN A 514 -9.26 -9.82 -12.65
N ALA A 515 -10.47 -9.86 -12.10
CA ALA A 515 -11.57 -10.64 -12.69
C ALA A 515 -11.85 -10.28 -14.14
N LEU A 516 -11.57 -9.04 -14.53
CA LEU A 516 -11.77 -8.52 -15.90
C LEU A 516 -10.45 -8.08 -16.56
N SER A 517 -9.29 -8.57 -16.08
CA SER A 517 -7.99 -8.22 -16.67
C SER A 517 -7.87 -8.78 -18.09
N ASP A 518 -7.24 -8.02 -18.97
CA ASP A 518 -7.02 -8.37 -20.38
C ASP A 518 -8.28 -8.88 -21.15
N VAL A 519 -9.47 -8.46 -20.71
CA VAL A 519 -10.75 -8.66 -21.42
C VAL A 519 -10.87 -7.62 -22.54
N GLY A 520 -11.44 -8.00 -23.69
CA GLY A 520 -11.53 -7.12 -24.86
C GLY A 520 -12.54 -5.96 -24.77
N ILE A 521 -13.23 -5.78 -23.63
CA ILE A 521 -14.23 -4.72 -23.42
C ILE A 521 -13.60 -3.33 -23.41
N THR A 522 -14.22 -2.37 -24.06
CA THR A 522 -13.80 -0.96 -24.05
C THR A 522 -14.70 -0.06 -23.22
N GLU A 523 -15.91 -0.47 -22.95
CA GLU A 523 -16.89 0.21 -22.10
C GLU A 523 -17.45 -0.76 -21.08
N LEU A 524 -17.71 -0.31 -19.87
CA LEU A 524 -18.31 -1.11 -18.80
C LEU A 524 -19.23 -0.27 -17.93
N THR A 525 -20.40 -0.82 -17.62
CA THR A 525 -21.31 -0.24 -16.62
C THR A 525 -21.26 -1.10 -15.37
N ILE A 526 -20.91 -0.52 -14.24
CA ILE A 526 -20.93 -1.17 -12.93
C ILE A 526 -22.29 -0.94 -12.29
N PRO A 527 -23.03 -2.01 -11.94
CA PRO A 527 -24.36 -1.89 -11.33
C PRO A 527 -24.29 -1.31 -9.91
N SER A 528 -25.39 -0.73 -9.46
CA SER A 528 -25.44 -0.04 -8.17
C SER A 528 -25.29 -0.96 -6.95
N SER A 529 -25.59 -2.23 -7.10
CA SER A 529 -25.38 -3.28 -6.10
C SER A 529 -23.90 -3.63 -5.90
N CYS A 530 -23.05 -3.37 -6.91
CA CYS A 530 -21.63 -3.75 -6.88
C CYS A 530 -20.80 -2.75 -6.06
N THR A 531 -20.64 -3.05 -4.77
CA THR A 531 -19.89 -2.18 -3.83
C THR A 531 -18.43 -2.60 -3.66
N LYS A 532 -18.06 -3.78 -4.16
CA LYS A 532 -16.70 -4.33 -4.08
C LYS A 532 -16.21 -4.63 -5.50
N PHE A 533 -15.37 -3.76 -6.04
CA PHE A 533 -14.77 -4.00 -7.35
C PHE A 533 -13.37 -3.39 -7.43
N ASN A 534 -12.52 -3.99 -8.26
CA ASN A 534 -11.20 -3.50 -8.55
C ASN A 534 -10.90 -3.67 -10.06
N LEU A 535 -10.90 -2.57 -10.79
CA LEU A 535 -10.55 -2.50 -12.22
C LEU A 535 -9.14 -1.92 -12.44
N SER A 536 -8.34 -1.84 -11.36
CA SER A 536 -7.00 -1.25 -11.41
C SER A 536 -6.15 -1.92 -12.48
N GLY A 537 -5.43 -1.10 -13.26
CA GLY A 537 -4.51 -1.59 -14.28
C GLY A 537 -5.16 -2.09 -15.59
N GLN A 538 -6.48 -2.00 -15.73
CA GLN A 538 -7.16 -2.36 -16.98
C GLN A 538 -6.71 -1.47 -18.13
N LYS A 539 -6.18 -2.10 -19.20
CA LYS A 539 -5.57 -1.39 -20.34
C LYS A 539 -6.51 -1.18 -21.53
N GLN A 540 -7.65 -1.89 -21.56
CA GLN A 540 -8.59 -1.84 -22.69
C GLN A 540 -9.78 -0.91 -22.45
N LEU A 541 -10.20 -0.76 -21.18
CA LEU A 541 -11.35 0.06 -20.83
C LEU A 541 -11.07 1.55 -21.05
N LYS A 542 -11.91 2.15 -21.89
CA LYS A 542 -11.90 3.59 -22.21
C LYS A 542 -12.98 4.36 -21.49
N LYS A 543 -14.09 3.69 -21.18
CA LYS A 543 -15.22 4.31 -20.50
C LYS A 543 -15.77 3.42 -19.42
N VAL A 544 -15.93 3.99 -18.22
CA VAL A 544 -16.60 3.34 -17.09
C VAL A 544 -17.78 4.18 -16.65
N THR A 545 -18.94 3.54 -16.54
CA THR A 545 -20.17 4.14 -16.00
C THR A 545 -20.46 3.51 -14.65
N LEU A 546 -20.48 4.32 -13.61
CA LEU A 546 -20.88 3.89 -12.27
C LEU A 546 -22.37 4.23 -12.11
N SER A 547 -23.19 3.23 -11.81
CA SER A 547 -24.65 3.40 -11.78
C SER A 547 -25.11 4.41 -10.75
N ALA A 548 -26.14 5.16 -11.09
CA ALA A 548 -26.62 6.32 -10.31
C ALA A 548 -27.03 6.01 -8.85
N GLY A 549 -27.33 4.75 -8.53
CA GLY A 549 -27.69 4.30 -7.19
C GLY A 549 -26.49 4.07 -6.25
N MET A 550 -25.27 4.13 -6.74
CA MET A 550 -24.08 3.96 -5.90
C MET A 550 -23.89 5.15 -4.96
N THR A 551 -23.57 4.86 -3.70
CA THR A 551 -23.30 5.88 -2.66
C THR A 551 -21.87 5.87 -2.17
N GLU A 552 -21.14 4.79 -2.43
CA GLU A 552 -19.74 4.59 -2.03
C GLU A 552 -18.94 3.96 -3.17
N LEU A 553 -17.65 4.26 -3.23
CA LEU A 553 -16.71 3.71 -4.19
C LEU A 553 -15.51 3.08 -3.46
N PRO A 554 -14.97 1.94 -3.94
CA PRO A 554 -13.78 1.34 -3.34
C PRO A 554 -12.52 2.17 -3.58
N LYS A 555 -11.58 2.15 -2.63
CA LYS A 555 -10.24 2.71 -2.83
C LYS A 555 -9.51 1.95 -3.94
N TYR A 556 -8.68 2.64 -4.71
CA TYR A 556 -7.86 2.08 -5.79
C TYR A 556 -8.64 1.46 -6.96
N ALA A 557 -9.98 1.51 -6.95
CA ALA A 557 -10.82 0.73 -7.86
C ALA A 557 -10.57 0.98 -9.36
N LEU A 558 -10.14 2.19 -9.72
CA LEU A 558 -9.84 2.60 -11.11
C LEU A 558 -8.37 3.06 -11.28
N ARG A 559 -7.48 2.67 -10.36
CA ARG A 559 -6.08 3.08 -10.39
C ARG A 559 -5.34 2.51 -11.60
N ASN A 560 -4.42 3.27 -12.18
CA ASN A 560 -3.56 2.86 -13.32
C ASN A 560 -4.32 2.41 -14.58
N MET A 561 -5.56 2.86 -14.75
CA MET A 561 -6.32 2.63 -15.98
C MET A 561 -5.84 3.62 -17.06
N THR A 562 -4.71 3.29 -17.69
CA THR A 562 -4.01 4.23 -18.59
C THR A 562 -4.79 4.58 -19.86
N SER A 563 -5.73 3.75 -20.29
CA SER A 563 -6.60 4.01 -21.46
C SER A 563 -7.94 4.65 -21.11
N LEU A 564 -8.26 4.86 -19.84
CA LEU A 564 -9.55 5.41 -19.40
C LEU A 564 -9.68 6.87 -19.84
N GLU A 565 -10.62 7.11 -20.77
CA GLU A 565 -10.89 8.44 -21.35
C GLU A 565 -12.05 9.16 -20.65
N SER A 566 -13.01 8.39 -20.11
CA SER A 566 -14.24 8.94 -19.54
C SER A 566 -14.78 8.09 -18.39
N VAL A 567 -15.21 8.76 -17.32
CA VAL A 567 -15.91 8.14 -16.18
C VAL A 567 -17.17 8.93 -15.87
N VAL A 568 -18.28 8.22 -15.67
CA VAL A 568 -19.51 8.81 -15.13
C VAL A 568 -19.63 8.46 -13.66
N LEU A 569 -19.50 9.46 -12.80
CA LEU A 569 -19.65 9.30 -11.36
C LEU A 569 -21.13 9.42 -10.94
N PRO A 570 -21.60 8.59 -10.00
CA PRO A 570 -22.95 8.69 -9.47
C PRO A 570 -23.13 9.95 -8.62
N ALA A 571 -24.29 10.61 -8.74
CA ALA A 571 -24.57 11.83 -8.00
C ALA A 571 -24.70 11.61 -6.47
N GLY A 572 -24.90 10.36 -6.03
CA GLY A 572 -25.11 9.99 -4.63
C GLY A 572 -23.84 9.80 -3.80
N ILE A 573 -22.66 9.85 -4.40
CA ILE A 573 -21.41 9.64 -3.64
C ILE A 573 -21.09 10.86 -2.79
N THR A 574 -20.53 10.57 -1.60
CA THR A 574 -20.09 11.61 -0.66
C THR A 574 -18.57 11.75 -0.59
N ALA A 575 -17.84 10.83 -1.22
CA ALA A 575 -16.38 10.86 -1.24
C ALA A 575 -15.80 10.40 -2.59
N ILE A 576 -14.71 10.99 -3.00
CA ILE A 576 -13.77 10.43 -3.98
C ILE A 576 -12.70 9.69 -3.15
N PRO A 577 -12.62 8.36 -3.21
CA PRO A 577 -11.67 7.59 -2.38
C PRO A 577 -10.20 7.84 -2.76
N SER A 578 -9.31 7.48 -1.84
CA SER A 578 -7.86 7.55 -2.07
C SER A 578 -7.46 6.74 -3.30
N ASN A 579 -6.58 7.33 -4.13
CA ASN A 579 -6.01 6.73 -5.34
C ASN A 579 -7.02 6.26 -6.40
N LEU A 580 -8.28 6.74 -6.36
CA LEU A 580 -9.31 6.25 -7.28
C LEU A 580 -8.91 6.40 -8.76
N PHE A 581 -8.35 7.55 -9.15
CA PHE A 581 -7.94 7.87 -10.52
C PHE A 581 -6.43 8.05 -10.67
N SER A 582 -5.66 7.62 -9.66
CA SER A 582 -4.20 7.70 -9.72
C SER A 582 -3.67 6.91 -10.92
N GLY A 583 -2.79 7.52 -11.73
CA GLY A 583 -2.23 6.91 -12.94
C GLY A 583 -3.19 6.76 -14.14
N CYS A 584 -4.39 7.37 -14.12
CA CYS A 584 -5.31 7.40 -15.26
C CYS A 584 -4.87 8.44 -16.30
N THR A 585 -3.81 8.14 -17.05
CA THR A 585 -3.10 9.11 -17.92
C THR A 585 -3.91 9.61 -19.12
N SER A 586 -4.94 8.90 -19.56
CA SER A 586 -5.84 9.31 -20.66
C SER A 586 -7.09 10.07 -20.19
N LEU A 587 -7.36 10.13 -18.88
CA LEU A 587 -8.52 10.82 -18.30
C LEU A 587 -8.27 12.34 -18.28
N LYS A 588 -8.82 13.05 -19.28
CA LYS A 588 -8.57 14.49 -19.46
C LYS A 588 -9.46 15.41 -18.65
N SER A 589 -10.64 14.97 -18.33
CA SER A 589 -11.61 15.75 -17.56
C SER A 589 -12.51 14.86 -16.73
N LEU A 590 -12.93 15.36 -15.58
CA LEU A 590 -13.89 14.71 -14.70
C LEU A 590 -14.79 15.78 -14.05
N THR A 591 -16.07 15.48 -13.96
CA THR A 591 -17.00 16.29 -13.16
C THR A 591 -17.17 15.66 -11.78
N ILE A 592 -16.79 16.39 -10.74
CA ILE A 592 -17.03 15.98 -9.35
C ILE A 592 -18.48 16.32 -8.99
N PRO A 593 -19.28 15.35 -8.54
CA PRO A 593 -20.67 15.61 -8.15
C PRO A 593 -20.80 16.58 -6.96
N GLU A 594 -21.85 17.40 -6.95
CA GLU A 594 -22.13 18.39 -5.91
C GLU A 594 -22.43 17.78 -4.51
N GLY A 595 -22.52 16.45 -4.40
CA GLY A 595 -22.68 15.74 -3.12
C GLY A 595 -21.39 15.38 -2.40
N VAL A 596 -20.26 15.48 -3.12
CA VAL A 596 -18.95 15.04 -2.61
C VAL A 596 -18.49 15.97 -1.48
N LYS A 597 -18.15 15.37 -0.32
CA LYS A 597 -17.64 16.04 0.88
C LYS A 597 -16.14 15.91 1.04
N THR A 598 -15.57 14.80 0.59
CA THR A 598 -14.14 14.51 0.77
C THR A 598 -13.50 14.03 -0.52
N ILE A 599 -12.25 14.46 -0.74
CA ILE A 599 -11.36 13.96 -1.79
C ILE A 599 -10.16 13.33 -1.09
N GLY A 600 -9.98 12.01 -1.28
CA GLY A 600 -8.97 11.22 -0.59
C GLY A 600 -7.56 11.41 -1.13
N GLU A 601 -6.59 10.87 -0.40
CA GLU A 601 -5.16 10.95 -0.72
C GLU A 601 -4.86 10.45 -2.14
N ALA A 602 -4.07 11.22 -2.88
CA ALA A 602 -3.62 10.88 -4.24
C ALA A 602 -4.76 10.54 -5.21
N ALA A 603 -5.98 11.05 -4.98
CA ALA A 603 -7.17 10.65 -5.73
C ALA A 603 -7.01 10.82 -7.25
N PHE A 604 -6.25 11.81 -7.70
CA PHE A 604 -5.96 12.13 -9.10
C PHE A 604 -4.47 12.15 -9.43
N ALA A 605 -3.61 11.64 -8.54
CA ALA A 605 -2.17 11.67 -8.75
C ALA A 605 -1.77 11.01 -10.08
N GLU A 606 -0.81 11.61 -10.81
CA GLU A 606 -0.31 11.10 -12.08
C GLU A 606 -1.39 10.93 -13.18
N SER A 607 -2.55 11.56 -13.00
CA SER A 607 -3.64 11.49 -13.99
C SER A 607 -3.43 12.45 -15.17
N GLY A 608 -4.17 12.17 -16.26
CA GLY A 608 -4.15 13.00 -17.47
C GLY A 608 -5.01 14.27 -17.42
N ILE A 609 -5.61 14.58 -16.27
CA ILE A 609 -6.56 15.70 -16.11
C ILE A 609 -5.93 17.02 -16.54
N GLU A 610 -6.63 17.74 -17.47
CA GLU A 610 -6.21 19.03 -17.98
C GLU A 610 -6.78 20.20 -17.16
N SER A 611 -7.97 20.05 -16.59
CA SER A 611 -8.61 21.02 -15.70
C SER A 611 -9.60 20.37 -14.77
N ILE A 612 -9.79 20.94 -13.58
CA ILE A 612 -10.75 20.43 -12.61
C ILE A 612 -11.40 21.56 -11.81
N VAL A 613 -12.69 21.37 -11.49
CA VAL A 613 -13.43 22.21 -10.59
C VAL A 613 -13.74 21.41 -9.32
N ILE A 614 -13.36 21.91 -8.18
CA ILE A 614 -13.69 21.35 -6.87
C ILE A 614 -14.92 22.07 -6.34
N PRO A 615 -16.07 21.39 -6.24
CA PRO A 615 -17.36 22.02 -5.95
C PRO A 615 -17.47 22.55 -4.51
N GLU A 616 -18.43 23.41 -4.26
CA GLU A 616 -18.68 24.04 -2.94
C GLU A 616 -19.02 23.02 -1.83
N SER A 617 -19.47 21.83 -2.21
CA SER A 617 -19.82 20.76 -1.28
C SER A 617 -18.61 20.12 -0.58
N VAL A 618 -17.40 20.24 -1.15
CA VAL A 618 -16.21 19.61 -0.60
C VAL A 618 -15.77 20.32 0.68
N GLU A 619 -15.59 19.55 1.74
CA GLU A 619 -15.20 20.01 3.07
C GLU A 619 -13.74 19.69 3.39
N LYS A 620 -13.19 18.63 2.77
CA LYS A 620 -11.83 18.16 2.98
C LYS A 620 -11.18 17.63 1.70
N ILE A 621 -9.90 17.96 1.53
CA ILE A 621 -9.03 17.44 0.48
C ILE A 621 -7.82 16.85 1.20
N ASP A 622 -7.43 15.61 0.87
CA ASP A 622 -6.27 14.95 1.46
C ASP A 622 -5.00 15.16 0.62
N ASP A 623 -3.86 14.73 1.16
CA ASP A 623 -2.52 14.95 0.59
C ASP A 623 -2.36 14.37 -0.82
N LYS A 624 -1.41 14.92 -1.59
CA LYS A 624 -0.99 14.40 -2.91
C LYS A 624 -2.11 14.38 -3.97
N THR A 625 -3.23 15.06 -3.72
CA THR A 625 -4.45 14.94 -4.54
C THR A 625 -4.20 15.02 -6.04
N PHE A 626 -3.36 15.96 -6.51
CA PHE A 626 -2.99 16.16 -7.92
C PHE A 626 -1.49 16.00 -8.17
N GLN A 627 -0.76 15.31 -7.29
CA GLN A 627 0.68 15.09 -7.45
C GLN A 627 0.99 14.48 -8.81
N GLY A 628 2.01 15.00 -9.50
CA GLY A 628 2.53 14.43 -10.73
C GLY A 628 1.59 14.50 -11.93
N CYS A 629 0.60 15.40 -11.96
CA CYS A 629 -0.32 15.56 -13.09
C CYS A 629 0.32 16.35 -14.24
N PRO A 630 0.86 15.69 -15.28
CA PRO A 630 1.67 16.37 -16.29
C PRO A 630 0.86 17.28 -17.21
N ASN A 631 -0.44 17.07 -17.34
CA ASN A 631 -1.30 17.83 -18.26
C ASN A 631 -2.15 18.90 -17.57
N LEU A 632 -2.12 18.97 -16.25
CA LEU A 632 -2.97 19.86 -15.46
C LEU A 632 -2.62 21.34 -15.71
N GLN A 633 -3.59 22.10 -16.21
CA GLN A 633 -3.42 23.53 -16.54
C GLN A 633 -4.15 24.44 -15.56
N SER A 634 -5.27 24.00 -14.99
CA SER A 634 -6.03 24.82 -14.06
C SER A 634 -6.78 24.02 -12.99
N ILE A 635 -6.82 24.58 -11.78
CA ILE A 635 -7.62 24.08 -10.64
C ILE A 635 -8.51 25.22 -10.19
N ASP A 636 -9.83 25.01 -10.16
CA ASP A 636 -10.80 25.98 -9.63
C ASP A 636 -11.42 25.44 -8.33
N ILE A 637 -11.01 25.98 -7.19
CA ILE A 637 -11.45 25.54 -5.87
C ILE A 637 -12.60 26.45 -5.39
N LYS A 638 -13.83 25.94 -5.50
CA LYS A 638 -15.02 26.60 -4.94
C LYS A 638 -15.34 26.15 -3.51
N ALA A 639 -14.74 25.04 -3.11
CA ALA A 639 -14.87 24.45 -1.78
C ALA A 639 -14.40 25.42 -0.69
N PRO A 640 -15.14 25.59 0.42
CA PRO A 640 -14.80 26.51 1.52
C PRO A 640 -13.77 25.88 2.48
N ILE A 641 -12.69 25.34 1.92
CA ILE A 641 -11.62 24.69 2.71
C ILE A 641 -10.76 25.74 3.43
N LYS A 642 -10.22 25.35 4.59
CA LYS A 642 -9.33 26.19 5.40
C LYS A 642 -7.86 25.94 5.15
N SER A 643 -7.51 24.76 4.68
CA SER A 643 -6.11 24.40 4.35
C SER A 643 -6.02 23.67 3.02
N LEU A 644 -4.97 23.95 2.26
CA LEU A 644 -4.52 23.08 1.19
C LEU A 644 -3.62 21.99 1.80
N PRO A 645 -3.79 20.74 1.38
CA PRO A 645 -2.99 19.63 1.90
C PRO A 645 -1.53 19.66 1.40
N ASP A 646 -0.70 18.81 2.02
CA ASP A 646 0.68 18.60 1.61
C ASP A 646 0.74 17.95 0.21
N PHE A 647 1.74 18.32 -0.59
CA PHE A 647 1.95 17.84 -1.97
C PHE A 647 0.73 18.04 -2.90
N PHE A 648 -0.15 19.01 -2.63
CA PHE A 648 -1.44 19.19 -3.32
C PHE A 648 -1.34 19.09 -4.85
N ALA A 649 -0.43 19.83 -5.47
CA ALA A 649 -0.14 19.85 -6.90
C ALA A 649 1.37 19.76 -7.17
N PHE A 650 2.09 18.98 -6.37
CA PHE A 650 3.53 18.73 -6.52
C PHE A 650 3.84 18.14 -7.92
N GLU A 651 4.88 18.64 -8.59
CA GLU A 651 5.27 18.19 -9.94
C GLU A 651 4.15 18.32 -11.00
N CYS A 652 3.46 19.47 -11.02
CA CYS A 652 2.50 19.81 -12.08
C CYS A 652 3.08 20.90 -13.01
N PRO A 653 4.00 20.57 -13.94
CA PRO A 653 4.78 21.55 -14.70
C PRO A 653 3.95 22.45 -15.63
N ASN A 654 2.77 21.98 -16.06
CA ASN A 654 1.88 22.71 -16.95
C ASN A 654 0.78 23.51 -16.24
N LEU A 655 0.75 23.51 -14.89
CA LEU A 655 -0.24 24.25 -14.10
C LEU A 655 -0.04 25.76 -14.26
N LYS A 656 -1.05 26.44 -14.81
CA LYS A 656 -1.00 27.89 -15.12
C LYS A 656 -1.77 28.75 -14.14
N SER A 657 -2.86 28.19 -13.60
CA SER A 657 -3.76 28.94 -12.73
C SER A 657 -4.38 28.07 -11.65
N VAL A 658 -4.49 28.63 -10.46
CA VAL A 658 -5.22 28.04 -9.32
C VAL A 658 -6.11 29.14 -8.74
N SER A 659 -7.41 28.86 -8.63
CA SER A 659 -8.37 29.72 -7.94
C SER A 659 -8.51 29.21 -6.50
N LEU A 660 -8.06 30.02 -5.54
CA LEU A 660 -8.11 29.68 -4.12
C LEU A 660 -9.35 30.32 -3.48
N PRO A 661 -10.05 29.61 -2.55
CA PRO A 661 -11.25 30.13 -1.91
C PRO A 661 -10.91 31.18 -0.86
N GLU A 662 -11.81 32.20 -0.72
CA GLU A 662 -11.77 33.08 0.43
C GLU A 662 -12.03 32.27 1.71
N GLY A 663 -11.25 32.52 2.76
CA GLY A 663 -11.30 31.76 4.00
C GLY A 663 -10.22 30.67 4.12
N LEU A 664 -9.38 30.47 3.09
CA LEU A 664 -8.19 29.64 3.18
C LEU A 664 -7.20 30.26 4.18
N GLU A 665 -6.76 29.49 5.17
CA GLU A 665 -5.87 29.95 6.25
C GLU A 665 -4.46 29.39 6.12
N GLU A 666 -4.32 28.20 5.48
CA GLU A 666 -3.05 27.47 5.42
C GLU A 666 -2.76 26.86 4.03
N ILE A 667 -1.49 26.87 3.62
CA ILE A 667 -0.97 26.16 2.44
C ILE A 667 0.01 25.12 2.92
N GLY A 668 -0.21 23.85 2.55
CA GLY A 668 0.58 22.69 2.98
C GLY A 668 2.01 22.66 2.47
N CYS A 669 2.79 21.71 3.03
CA CYS A 669 4.18 21.47 2.61
C CYS A 669 4.22 21.03 1.15
N LEU A 670 5.20 21.56 0.38
CA LEU A 670 5.49 21.14 -0.99
C LEU A 670 4.27 21.24 -1.94
N ALA A 671 3.30 22.10 -1.61
CA ALA A 671 1.98 22.11 -2.26
C ALA A 671 2.05 22.37 -3.78
N PHE A 672 3.00 23.19 -4.27
CA PHE A 672 3.16 23.59 -5.68
C PHE A 672 4.58 23.45 -6.21
N VAL A 673 5.43 22.66 -5.54
CA VAL A 673 6.82 22.46 -5.99
C VAL A 673 6.85 21.96 -7.43
N TYR A 674 7.79 22.48 -8.22
CA TYR A 674 7.98 22.21 -9.66
C TYR A 674 6.78 22.58 -10.57
N CYS A 675 5.87 23.46 -10.11
CA CYS A 675 4.85 24.07 -10.96
C CYS A 675 5.44 25.20 -11.83
N SER A 676 6.33 24.87 -12.75
CA SER A 676 7.12 25.86 -13.52
C SER A 676 6.30 26.79 -14.44
N SER A 677 5.08 26.40 -14.80
CA SER A 677 4.14 27.24 -15.57
C SER A 677 3.27 28.16 -14.73
N LEU A 678 3.29 28.03 -13.40
CA LEU A 678 2.49 28.86 -12.48
C LEU A 678 3.17 30.22 -12.28
N LYS A 679 2.82 31.18 -13.16
CA LYS A 679 3.46 32.49 -13.16
C LYS A 679 2.85 33.52 -12.22
N LYS A 680 1.58 33.30 -11.84
CA LYS A 680 0.83 34.18 -10.95
C LYS A 680 -0.09 33.36 -10.06
N LEU A 681 -0.11 33.70 -8.78
CA LEU A 681 -1.05 33.17 -7.80
C LEU A 681 -1.52 34.29 -6.89
N SER A 682 -2.82 34.42 -6.73
CA SER A 682 -3.41 35.39 -5.79
C SER A 682 -3.76 34.65 -4.51
N LEU A 683 -3.10 34.99 -3.43
CA LEU A 683 -3.40 34.46 -2.10
C LEU A 683 -4.58 35.20 -1.48
N PRO A 684 -5.58 34.51 -0.92
CA PRO A 684 -6.64 35.12 -0.14
C PRO A 684 -6.09 35.90 1.07
N SER A 685 -6.79 36.97 1.45
CA SER A 685 -6.40 37.79 2.60
C SER A 685 -6.42 37.05 3.95
N THR A 686 -7.00 35.88 3.99
CA THR A 686 -7.15 35.01 5.17
C THR A 686 -5.98 34.07 5.39
N VAL A 687 -5.06 33.93 4.42
CA VAL A 687 -3.89 33.05 4.56
C VAL A 687 -2.95 33.59 5.62
N LYS A 688 -2.65 32.72 6.61
CA LYS A 688 -1.77 33.01 7.75
C LYS A 688 -0.49 32.19 7.71
N ASN A 689 -0.58 30.92 7.25
CA ASN A 689 0.52 29.97 7.30
C ASN A 689 0.81 29.44 5.89
N ILE A 690 2.06 29.49 5.49
CA ILE A 690 2.58 28.82 4.30
C ILE A 690 3.70 27.90 4.79
N LYS A 691 3.55 26.60 4.55
CA LYS A 691 4.45 25.58 5.08
C LYS A 691 5.72 25.42 4.24
N TYR A 692 6.55 24.48 4.65
CA TYR A 692 7.83 24.12 4.06
C TYR A 692 7.74 23.97 2.53
N ALA A 693 8.63 24.68 1.81
CA ALA A 693 8.85 24.60 0.36
C ALA A 693 7.58 24.72 -0.51
N ALA A 694 6.50 25.33 -0.02
CA ALA A 694 5.18 25.31 -0.66
C ALA A 694 5.17 25.80 -2.11
N PHE A 695 6.06 26.73 -2.49
CA PHE A 695 6.19 27.33 -3.82
C PHE A 695 7.58 27.17 -4.42
N ALA A 696 8.41 26.26 -3.90
CA ALA A 696 9.76 26.07 -4.44
C ALA A 696 9.73 25.65 -5.91
N GLU A 697 10.69 26.13 -6.69
CA GLU A 697 10.86 25.80 -8.11
C GLU A 697 9.60 26.11 -8.97
N THR A 698 8.80 27.10 -8.53
CA THR A 698 7.65 27.57 -9.32
C THR A 698 8.06 28.67 -10.32
N GLY A 699 7.23 28.84 -11.36
CA GLY A 699 7.41 29.93 -12.33
C GLY A 699 6.94 31.32 -11.87
N LEU A 700 6.66 31.52 -10.58
CA LEU A 700 6.13 32.77 -10.06
C LEU A 700 7.02 33.96 -10.43
N GLU A 701 6.45 34.93 -11.15
CA GLU A 701 7.14 36.19 -11.61
C GLU A 701 7.10 37.29 -10.54
N SER A 702 6.25 37.16 -9.52
CA SER A 702 6.17 38.06 -8.37
C SER A 702 5.56 37.35 -7.16
N VAL A 703 6.00 37.75 -5.96
CA VAL A 703 5.45 37.29 -4.68
C VAL A 703 4.84 38.48 -3.97
N SER A 704 3.55 38.36 -3.58
CA SER A 704 2.86 39.31 -2.72
C SER A 704 2.09 38.49 -1.66
N LEU A 705 2.49 38.67 -0.41
CA LEU A 705 1.89 38.00 0.73
C LEU A 705 0.78 38.88 1.35
N PRO A 706 -0.30 38.28 1.90
CA PRO A 706 -1.34 39.03 2.60
C PRO A 706 -0.82 39.65 3.89
N ASP A 707 -1.44 40.77 4.33
CA ASP A 707 -1.06 41.52 5.53
C ASP A 707 -1.12 40.66 6.82
N GLY A 708 -2.01 39.64 6.82
CA GLY A 708 -2.23 38.72 7.95
C GLY A 708 -1.32 37.51 8.02
N ILE A 709 -0.29 37.44 7.19
CA ILE A 709 0.66 36.30 7.21
C ILE A 709 1.41 36.24 8.54
N GLU A 710 1.38 35.10 9.20
CA GLU A 710 2.02 34.84 10.50
C GLU A 710 3.29 33.99 10.34
N HIS A 711 3.28 33.01 9.39
CA HIS A 711 4.37 32.08 9.20
C HIS A 711 4.61 31.79 7.70
N VAL A 712 5.90 31.75 7.31
CA VAL A 712 6.36 31.33 5.99
C VAL A 712 7.50 30.34 6.20
N GLY A 713 7.28 29.09 5.84
CA GLY A 713 8.21 27.97 6.06
C GLY A 713 9.51 28.08 5.30
N GLU A 714 10.49 27.29 5.70
CA GLU A 714 11.80 27.20 5.03
C GLU A 714 11.64 26.80 3.56
N PHE A 715 12.55 27.22 2.71
CA PHE A 715 12.60 26.94 1.26
C PHE A 715 11.33 27.34 0.48
N CYS A 716 10.41 28.08 1.10
CA CYS A 716 9.07 28.31 0.56
C CYS A 716 9.08 28.90 -0.87
N PHE A 717 10.03 29.74 -1.21
CA PHE A 717 10.22 30.39 -2.50
C PHE A 717 11.59 30.07 -3.12
N GLN A 718 12.18 28.92 -2.80
CA GLN A 718 13.41 28.45 -3.42
C GLN A 718 13.26 28.40 -4.95
N GLY A 719 14.27 28.88 -5.69
CA GLY A 719 14.33 28.75 -7.14
C GLY A 719 13.21 29.43 -7.93
N ILE A 720 12.46 30.39 -7.33
CA ILE A 720 11.39 31.11 -8.06
C ILE A 720 11.90 32.02 -9.15
N ALA A 721 11.08 32.26 -10.17
CA ALA A 721 11.40 33.12 -11.29
C ALA A 721 11.18 34.63 -11.03
N ALA A 722 10.77 35.00 -9.82
CA ALA A 722 10.42 36.40 -9.48
C ALA A 722 11.58 37.36 -9.59
N GLU A 723 11.39 38.48 -10.32
CA GLU A 723 12.35 39.58 -10.36
C GLU A 723 12.25 40.53 -9.14
N ARG A 724 11.09 40.57 -8.49
CA ARG A 724 10.81 41.40 -7.32
C ARG A 724 9.96 40.67 -6.31
N VAL A 725 10.35 40.78 -5.04
CA VAL A 725 9.61 40.26 -3.88
C VAL A 725 9.31 41.44 -2.95
N ASP A 726 8.03 41.64 -2.60
CA ASP A 726 7.59 42.71 -1.72
C ASP A 726 6.87 42.12 -0.47
N LEU A 727 7.58 42.16 0.65
CA LEU A 727 7.08 41.75 1.95
C LEU A 727 6.72 42.94 2.86
N SER A 728 6.70 44.16 2.33
CA SER A 728 6.54 45.41 3.12
C SER A 728 5.23 45.46 3.93
N ASN A 729 4.18 44.77 3.44
CA ASN A 729 2.87 44.75 4.07
C ASN A 729 2.73 43.66 5.15
N THR A 730 3.73 42.81 5.32
CA THR A 730 3.65 41.68 6.26
C THR A 730 4.06 42.09 7.66
N SER A 731 3.58 41.37 8.65
CA SER A 731 3.95 41.47 10.07
C SER A 731 5.06 40.50 10.48
N LEU A 732 5.75 39.88 9.53
CA LEU A 732 6.79 38.89 9.81
C LEU A 732 7.90 39.50 10.67
N THR A 733 8.21 38.86 11.80
CA THR A 733 9.29 39.24 12.72
C THR A 733 10.53 38.40 12.48
N GLU A 734 10.40 37.28 11.82
CA GLU A 734 11.46 36.34 11.48
C GLU A 734 11.28 35.80 10.04
N MET A 735 12.37 35.70 9.32
CA MET A 735 12.45 34.98 8.05
C MET A 735 13.25 33.70 8.28
N TYR A 736 12.59 32.56 8.09
CA TYR A 736 13.19 31.25 8.28
C TYR A 736 14.27 30.97 7.22
N ARG A 737 15.01 29.87 7.38
CA ARG A 737 16.15 29.50 6.56
C ARG A 737 15.78 29.31 5.08
N ALA A 738 16.67 29.73 4.19
CA ALA A 738 16.67 29.42 2.75
C ALA A 738 15.39 29.83 1.98
N LEU A 739 14.68 30.87 2.44
CA LEU A 739 13.37 31.26 1.88
C LEU A 739 13.42 31.56 0.37
N PHE A 740 14.51 32.17 -0.14
CA PHE A 740 14.71 32.55 -1.54
C PHE A 740 15.98 31.96 -2.14
N VAL A 741 16.56 30.92 -1.56
CA VAL A 741 17.79 30.31 -2.08
C VAL A 741 17.61 29.92 -3.54
N GLY A 742 18.59 30.17 -4.40
CA GLY A 742 18.51 29.83 -5.83
C GLY A 742 17.55 30.71 -6.67
N ALA A 743 16.98 31.77 -6.12
CA ALA A 743 16.15 32.70 -6.87
C ALA A 743 17.03 33.60 -7.80
N GLU A 744 17.60 32.96 -8.84
CA GLU A 744 18.59 33.59 -9.72
C GLU A 744 18.09 34.86 -10.44
N SER A 745 16.77 34.97 -10.68
CA SER A 745 16.13 36.10 -11.36
C SER A 745 15.84 37.28 -10.43
N LEU A 746 15.98 37.12 -9.10
CA LEU A 746 15.56 38.10 -8.10
C LEU A 746 16.48 39.33 -8.15
N LYS A 747 15.93 40.53 -8.49
CA LYS A 747 16.64 41.81 -8.60
C LYS A 747 16.40 42.70 -7.39
N GLU A 748 15.19 42.66 -6.83
CA GLU A 748 14.78 43.52 -5.72
C GLU A 748 14.01 42.76 -4.66
N VAL A 749 14.35 42.94 -3.38
CA VAL A 749 13.58 42.47 -2.25
C VAL A 749 13.26 43.64 -1.30
N ILE A 750 12.01 43.66 -0.79
CA ILE A 750 11.58 44.62 0.24
C ILE A 750 11.20 43.84 1.49
N LEU A 751 12.01 44.02 2.53
CA LEU A 751 11.83 43.38 3.84
C LEU A 751 10.93 44.21 4.75
N PRO A 752 10.06 43.59 5.59
CA PRO A 752 9.08 44.30 6.37
C PRO A 752 9.66 45.11 7.53
N ALA A 753 8.90 46.11 7.99
CA ALA A 753 9.30 46.95 9.09
C ALA A 753 9.36 46.20 10.46
N SER A 754 8.66 45.08 10.59
CA SER A 754 8.59 44.26 11.78
C SER A 754 9.72 43.26 11.93
N LEU A 755 10.60 43.10 10.89
CA LEU A 755 11.63 42.07 10.84
C LEU A 755 12.68 42.29 11.93
N LYS A 756 12.96 41.24 12.72
CA LYS A 756 13.98 41.18 13.76
C LYS A 756 15.08 40.16 13.50
N ILE A 757 14.74 39.07 12.83
CA ILE A 757 15.65 37.94 12.55
C ILE A 757 15.57 37.58 11.08
N LEU A 758 16.72 37.50 10.42
CA LEU A 758 16.90 36.98 9.07
C LEU A 758 17.84 35.79 9.17
N ASN A 759 17.29 34.58 9.13
CA ASN A 759 18.08 33.35 9.28
C ASN A 759 19.04 33.11 8.09
N ASN A 760 19.93 32.14 8.22
CA ASN A 760 20.96 31.83 7.24
C ASN A 760 20.42 31.40 5.86
N THR A 761 21.23 31.41 4.87
CA THR A 761 21.02 30.95 3.49
C THR A 761 19.87 31.62 2.71
N ASN A 762 19.18 32.64 3.25
CA ASN A 762 17.97 33.21 2.63
C ASN A 762 18.15 33.72 1.21
N PHE A 763 19.32 34.25 0.86
CA PHE A 763 19.63 34.87 -0.45
C PHE A 763 20.88 34.28 -1.07
N LEU A 764 21.27 33.05 -0.76
CA LEU A 764 22.32 32.34 -1.48
C LEU A 764 21.86 32.04 -2.91
N GLU A 765 22.78 32.07 -3.85
CA GLU A 765 22.51 31.82 -5.28
C GLU A 765 21.52 32.83 -5.90
N CYS A 766 21.35 34.02 -5.31
CA CYS A 766 20.55 35.11 -5.86
C CYS A 766 21.44 36.07 -6.70
N ALA A 767 22.05 35.53 -7.75
CA ALA A 767 23.10 36.23 -8.53
C ALA A 767 22.65 37.57 -9.15
N SER A 768 21.36 37.77 -9.41
CA SER A 768 20.82 39.04 -9.99
C SER A 768 20.42 40.09 -8.95
N LEU A 769 20.58 39.82 -7.65
CA LEU A 769 20.10 40.71 -6.59
C LEU A 769 20.94 41.99 -6.54
N THR A 770 20.33 43.15 -6.85
CA THR A 770 20.99 44.46 -6.88
C THR A 770 20.40 45.45 -5.89
N THR A 771 19.23 45.15 -5.35
CA THR A 771 18.52 46.06 -4.44
C THR A 771 17.88 45.31 -3.29
N VAL A 772 18.26 45.68 -2.08
CA VAL A 772 17.59 45.26 -0.84
C VAL A 772 17.03 46.47 -0.15
N LYS A 773 15.74 46.53 0.14
CA LYS A 773 15.09 47.53 0.96
C LYS A 773 14.69 46.91 2.28
N CYS A 774 15.27 47.30 3.38
CA CYS A 774 14.91 46.85 4.71
C CYS A 774 14.18 47.96 5.45
N LEU A 775 12.89 47.78 5.75
CA LEU A 775 12.05 48.82 6.37
C LEU A 775 12.15 48.83 7.90
N ALA A 776 12.87 47.88 8.50
CA ALA A 776 13.05 47.79 9.96
C ALA A 776 13.83 49.00 10.48
N GLN A 777 13.38 49.57 11.58
CA GLN A 777 14.04 50.74 12.22
C GLN A 777 15.38 50.32 12.88
N GLU A 778 15.49 49.10 13.37
CA GLU A 778 16.75 48.55 13.87
C GLU A 778 17.23 47.45 12.93
N PRO A 779 18.55 47.32 12.71
CA PRO A 779 19.08 46.26 11.85
C PRO A 779 18.69 44.86 12.40
N PRO A 780 17.98 44.03 11.61
CA PRO A 780 17.70 42.65 12.01
C PRO A 780 18.98 41.86 12.24
N LEU A 781 18.93 40.90 13.17
CA LEU A 781 19.97 39.90 13.33
C LEU A 781 20.02 39.02 12.09
N VAL A 782 21.25 38.81 11.56
CA VAL A 782 21.44 38.00 10.34
C VAL A 782 22.21 36.72 10.66
N GLY A 783 21.64 35.57 10.29
CA GLY A 783 22.34 34.29 10.32
C GLY A 783 23.32 34.17 9.14
N GLU A 784 24.53 33.71 9.38
CA GLU A 784 25.54 33.52 8.34
C GLU A 784 25.70 32.08 7.90
N PRO A 785 25.92 31.83 6.57
CA PRO A 785 25.89 32.80 5.47
C PRO A 785 24.43 33.08 5.03
N CYS A 786 24.03 34.37 4.92
CA CYS A 786 22.70 34.74 4.41
C CYS A 786 22.75 35.27 2.97
N PHE A 787 23.82 36.03 2.65
CA PHE A 787 24.12 36.56 1.35
C PHE A 787 25.53 36.15 0.92
N GLU A 788 25.71 35.83 -0.34
CA GLU A 788 27.06 35.65 -0.89
C GLU A 788 27.85 36.95 -0.89
N ASP A 789 29.16 36.88 -0.72
CA ASP A 789 30.03 38.08 -0.74
C ASP A 789 29.95 38.85 -2.06
N ALA A 790 29.84 38.09 -3.18
CA ALA A 790 29.65 38.70 -4.51
C ALA A 790 28.34 39.51 -4.58
N VAL A 791 27.27 39.01 -3.97
CA VAL A 791 25.96 39.68 -3.90
C VAL A 791 26.06 40.93 -3.02
N LYS A 792 26.63 40.85 -1.82
CA LYS A 792 26.81 42.01 -0.92
C LYS A 792 27.55 43.12 -1.61
N THR A 793 28.64 42.79 -2.29
CA THR A 793 29.51 43.82 -2.96
C THR A 793 28.92 44.41 -4.25
N SER A 794 27.81 43.82 -4.80
CA SER A 794 27.09 44.33 -5.98
C SER A 794 25.75 44.99 -5.67
N THR A 795 25.23 44.85 -4.44
CA THR A 795 23.88 45.22 -4.05
C THR A 795 23.84 46.54 -3.25
N THR A 796 22.86 47.38 -3.53
CA THR A 796 22.58 48.59 -2.73
C THR A 796 21.50 48.28 -1.70
N LEU A 797 21.79 48.57 -0.42
CA LEU A 797 20.85 48.45 0.70
C LEU A 797 20.21 49.82 0.94
N TYR A 798 18.86 49.84 0.99
CA TYR A 798 18.08 50.99 1.38
C TYR A 798 17.41 50.77 2.73
N VAL A 799 17.56 51.72 3.66
CA VAL A 799 17.06 51.62 5.04
C VAL A 799 16.38 52.91 5.46
N PRO A 800 15.58 52.96 6.52
CA PRO A 800 15.02 54.20 7.02
C PRO A 800 16.10 55.26 7.28
N ASP A 801 15.85 56.49 6.89
CA ASP A 801 16.88 57.57 6.95
C ASP A 801 17.41 57.75 8.39
N ALA A 802 16.55 57.63 9.39
CA ALA A 802 16.91 57.71 10.78
C ALA A 802 17.85 56.56 11.25
N SER A 803 17.82 55.41 10.57
CA SER A 803 18.54 54.19 10.91
C SER A 803 19.87 54.00 10.19
N LEU A 804 20.22 54.91 9.26
CA LEU A 804 21.41 54.82 8.45
C LEU A 804 22.71 54.56 9.21
N ALA A 805 22.90 55.20 10.37
CA ALA A 805 24.09 55.02 11.18
C ALA A 805 24.15 53.60 11.81
N ALA A 806 23.02 53.09 12.26
CA ALA A 806 22.92 51.77 12.82
C ALA A 806 23.25 50.67 11.79
N TYR A 807 22.66 50.73 10.59
CA TYR A 807 22.94 49.75 9.54
C TYR A 807 24.37 49.79 9.01
N LYS A 808 25.00 50.98 8.93
CA LYS A 808 26.41 51.14 8.56
C LYS A 808 27.41 50.56 9.56
N SER A 809 26.96 50.25 10.77
CA SER A 809 27.80 49.64 11.81
C SER A 809 27.41 48.20 12.14
N ALA A 810 26.24 47.74 11.70
CA ALA A 810 25.73 46.39 11.96
C ALA A 810 26.44 45.33 11.09
N ASP A 811 26.72 44.18 11.70
CA ASP A 811 27.37 43.06 11.02
C ASP A 811 26.51 42.57 9.85
N VAL A 812 27.15 42.09 8.80
CA VAL A 812 26.57 41.75 7.48
C VAL A 812 26.02 42.96 6.74
N TRP A 813 25.19 43.82 7.35
CA TRP A 813 24.57 44.97 6.72
C TRP A 813 25.57 46.04 6.25
N LYS A 814 26.65 46.23 6.96
CA LYS A 814 27.76 47.16 6.64
C LYS A 814 28.53 46.80 5.38
N ASP A 815 28.45 45.51 4.94
CA ASP A 815 29.28 44.94 3.87
C ASP A 815 28.64 45.13 2.49
N PHE A 816 27.41 45.68 2.40
CA PHE A 816 26.76 46.00 1.13
C PHE A 816 27.50 47.09 0.36
N LEU A 817 27.44 47.04 -0.98
CA LEU A 817 28.07 48.04 -1.92
C LEU A 817 27.82 49.50 -1.49
N ALA A 818 26.59 49.76 -1.07
CA ALA A 818 26.20 51.08 -0.55
C ALA A 818 25.00 50.93 0.39
N VAL A 819 25.05 51.67 1.52
CA VAL A 819 23.90 51.80 2.46
C VAL A 819 23.33 53.18 2.32
N LYS A 820 22.11 53.33 1.83
CA LYS A 820 21.42 54.59 1.52
C LYS A 820 20.13 54.73 2.29
N GLY A 821 19.64 55.93 2.51
CA GLY A 821 18.33 56.21 3.03
C GLY A 821 17.21 55.95 2.04
N LEU A 822 16.03 55.55 2.50
CA LEU A 822 14.85 55.32 1.68
C LEU A 822 14.39 56.55 0.93
N SER A 823 14.63 57.78 1.45
CA SER A 823 14.34 59.02 0.76
C SER A 823 15.06 59.13 -0.60
N ALA A 824 16.19 58.47 -0.79
CA ALA A 824 16.93 58.40 -2.06
C ALA A 824 16.17 57.59 -3.14
N THR A 825 15.11 56.81 -2.80
CA THR A 825 14.28 56.02 -3.75
C THR A 825 13.01 56.78 -4.18
N GLY A 826 12.76 58.01 -3.64
CA GLY A 826 11.47 58.70 -3.81
C GLY A 826 10.32 58.13 -2.97
N LEU A 827 10.58 57.12 -2.13
CA LEU A 827 9.65 56.59 -1.15
C LEU A 827 9.82 57.42 0.14
N SER A 828 8.76 58.11 0.58
CA SER A 828 8.75 58.76 1.91
C SER A 828 8.63 57.69 2.99
N SER A 829 9.40 57.84 4.10
CA SER A 829 9.26 56.92 5.27
C SER A 829 7.84 57.02 5.86
N PRO A 830 7.32 55.97 6.49
CA PRO A 830 5.95 55.97 7.04
C PRO A 830 5.67 57.02 8.14
N GLU A 831 6.68 57.66 8.69
CA GLU A 831 6.54 58.56 9.87
C GLU A 831 6.29 60.02 9.57
N ALA A 832 6.07 60.43 8.33
CA ALA A 832 5.91 61.86 7.98
C ALA A 832 4.50 62.20 7.45
N ALA A 833 3.46 61.48 7.84
CA ALA A 833 2.10 61.70 7.29
C ALA A 833 1.02 62.05 8.30
N ASP A 834 1.34 62.87 9.30
CA ASP A 834 0.34 63.21 10.34
C ASP A 834 -0.33 64.59 10.20
N ASP A 835 -0.18 65.30 9.08
CA ASP A 835 -0.89 66.61 8.88
C ASP A 835 -1.59 66.81 7.52
N ASP A 836 -1.73 65.76 6.70
CA ASP A 836 -2.42 65.87 5.42
C ASP A 836 -3.89 65.40 5.54
N THR A 837 -4.73 66.25 6.06
CA THR A 837 -6.18 65.96 6.19
C THR A 837 -6.88 65.89 4.83
N VAL A 838 -7.82 64.96 4.69
CA VAL A 838 -8.67 64.85 3.50
C VAL A 838 -9.44 66.15 3.25
N ARG A 839 -9.25 66.73 2.09
CA ARG A 839 -9.93 67.95 1.69
C ARG A 839 -11.28 67.71 1.05
N ASP A 840 -11.33 66.70 0.17
CA ASP A 840 -12.53 66.38 -0.59
C ASP A 840 -12.59 64.83 -0.86
N ILE A 841 -13.80 64.27 -0.83
CA ILE A 841 -14.07 62.85 -1.14
C ILE A 841 -14.91 62.82 -2.42
N TYR A 842 -14.57 61.91 -3.35
CA TYR A 842 -15.31 61.71 -4.60
C TYR A 842 -15.65 60.23 -4.76
N ASP A 843 -16.82 59.92 -5.34
CA ASP A 843 -17.16 58.57 -5.79
C ASP A 843 -16.50 58.22 -7.15
N LEU A 844 -16.67 56.99 -7.61
CA LEU A 844 -16.12 56.53 -8.89
C LEU A 844 -16.67 57.28 -10.11
N SER A 845 -17.80 58.00 -9.97
CA SER A 845 -18.35 58.80 -11.03
C SER A 845 -17.83 60.25 -11.02
N GLY A 846 -16.90 60.58 -10.10
CA GLY A 846 -16.29 61.90 -9.94
C GLY A 846 -17.20 62.89 -9.23
N ARG A 847 -18.29 62.50 -8.54
CA ARG A 847 -19.16 63.35 -7.73
C ARG A 847 -18.55 63.54 -6.34
N LYS A 848 -18.50 64.77 -5.87
CA LYS A 848 -18.06 65.15 -4.52
C LYS A 848 -19.08 64.63 -3.47
N SER A 849 -18.55 64.01 -2.42
CA SER A 849 -19.33 63.46 -1.31
C SER A 849 -18.85 64.04 0.03
N ASN A 850 -19.77 64.20 0.98
CA ASN A 850 -19.38 64.65 2.32
C ASN A 850 -18.97 63.53 3.27
N LYS A 851 -19.07 62.27 2.82
CA LYS A 851 -18.68 61.05 3.58
C LYS A 851 -18.22 60.00 2.59
N ALA A 852 -17.22 59.20 3.01
CA ALA A 852 -16.83 58.00 2.25
C ALA A 852 -17.99 57.01 2.20
N SER A 853 -18.36 56.57 1.03
CA SER A 853 -19.37 55.52 0.82
C SER A 853 -18.76 54.13 0.81
N LYS A 854 -19.56 53.08 1.11
CA LYS A 854 -19.11 51.73 1.00
C LYS A 854 -18.66 51.42 -0.45
N GLY A 855 -17.44 51.00 -0.65
CA GLY A 855 -16.83 50.82 -1.95
C GLY A 855 -15.60 51.69 -2.16
N LEU A 856 -15.07 51.75 -3.40
CA LEU A 856 -13.90 52.55 -3.73
C LEU A 856 -14.19 54.02 -3.73
N ASN A 857 -13.44 54.80 -2.93
CA ASN A 857 -13.55 56.26 -2.81
C ASN A 857 -12.23 56.92 -3.27
N ILE A 858 -12.34 58.11 -3.83
CA ILE A 858 -11.20 58.96 -4.25
C ILE A 858 -11.11 60.10 -3.25
N PHE A 859 -10.00 60.19 -2.54
CA PHE A 859 -9.74 61.27 -1.59
C PHE A 859 -8.76 62.27 -2.21
N LYS A 860 -9.12 63.52 -2.20
CA LYS A 860 -8.23 64.64 -2.53
C LYS A 860 -7.66 65.23 -1.24
N MET A 861 -6.39 65.11 -1.04
CA MET A 861 -5.71 65.58 0.15
C MET A 861 -5.46 67.11 0.05
N LYS A 862 -5.20 67.70 1.20
CA LYS A 862 -4.86 69.18 1.23
C LYS A 862 -3.61 69.49 0.45
N SER A 863 -2.67 68.58 0.37
CA SER A 863 -1.46 68.63 -0.46
C SER A 863 -1.72 68.68 -1.95
N GLY A 864 -2.97 68.35 -2.37
CA GLY A 864 -3.35 68.19 -3.78
C GLY A 864 -3.19 66.77 -4.29
N GLU A 865 -2.62 65.86 -3.51
CA GLU A 865 -2.50 64.45 -3.82
C GLU A 865 -3.88 63.77 -3.90
N ILE A 866 -4.00 62.78 -4.77
CA ILE A 866 -5.23 62.01 -4.93
C ILE A 866 -4.94 60.57 -4.44
N ARG A 867 -5.64 60.15 -3.39
CA ARG A 867 -5.59 58.75 -2.84
C ARG A 867 -6.88 58.02 -3.14
N LYS A 868 -6.76 56.76 -3.43
CA LYS A 868 -7.90 55.85 -3.60
C LYS A 868 -7.96 54.89 -2.45
N SER A 869 -9.12 54.73 -1.81
CA SER A 869 -9.28 53.77 -0.72
C SER A 869 -10.64 53.07 -0.82
N LEU A 870 -10.66 51.83 -0.45
CA LEU A 870 -11.86 51.00 -0.38
C LEU A 870 -12.42 51.10 1.02
N THR A 871 -13.60 51.70 1.16
CA THR A 871 -14.31 51.77 2.44
C THR A 871 -15.25 50.54 2.49
N ARG A 872 -15.00 49.63 3.42
CA ARG A 872 -15.77 48.40 3.67
C ARG A 872 -17.12 48.61 4.32
#